data_25668743aec74747d3cb90bf64b7aec2
#
_entry.id   25668743aec74747d3cb90bf64b7aec2
#
_cell.length_a   1.000
_cell.length_b   1.000
_cell.length_c   1.000
_cell.angle_alpha   90.00
_cell.angle_beta   90.00
_cell.angle_gamma   90.00
#
_symmetry.space_group_name_H-M   'P 1'
#
loop_
_entity.id
_entity.type
_entity.pdbx_description
1 polymer ?
#
loop_
_entity_poly.entity_id
_entity_poly.type
_entity_poly.pdbx_seq_one_letter_code
_entity_poly.pdbx_strand_id
1 'polypeptide(L)'
;MTKKVYLVENLDCANCAAKVEAALGALPEVQEAVLTYATMQLRITAEDPDALLPKLQEVAQKVEPGVEFYPRDGAHSHGGEQEHHHDCCCGHDHEHEHCYDHHHDDDHEHDHEDEHHHDHGHEHGGEEAEDLKPLLVGAALFIVGLVLEHFGLTWLTLGVCLAAYVLLGKEVVVTAVKNLARGRMLDENFLMALASIGAFFTGSFTEAVGVMLFYRVGEYFEDRAVARSRSQIMEAVDLRPEVVQLVDGETVREIPAGEANIGDVVLVRPGDRIPLDGIVVSGSSRIDTAPITGEPVPVSVAEGDSVVSGCVNTTGQLTVRVEKPLSESMVTRILDSVENAAASKPKIDRFITRFARVYTPIVVGAAVLTAIIPSLVTGDWGKWVYTALTFLVMSCPCALVLSVPLAFFAGIGAGSKRGILFKGGQSMEAMSKIKAVIMDKTGTITKGDFTVQKIVGGDELLEICADCEQQSTHPIAESIVAAAKARNMELRRPEELEELAGRGIRAKLDGKEVLCGNERLLTEDGVSSPKSKEYGTKVLVAVDGVYQGYLLIADTIKTGAENAVRALRDSGIETVMLTGDAEESAMAVAGAVGIREVHAGLLPQQKLARLQSIRETKGAAMFVGDGINDAPVLAGADVGAAMGSGADAAIEAADVVFMTSDVAAVPQALRISRQTARIAWQNVVFALAVKLAVMILGLCGYASMWLAVIADSGVALLCVLNSIRILYNTIS
;
A
#
# COMPACT_ATOMS: atom_id res chain seq x y z
N MET A 1 -8.70 -23.49 4.61
CA MET A 1 -8.79 -22.73 3.34
C MET A 1 -7.55 -21.88 3.19
N THR A 2 -6.88 -22.01 2.08
CA THR A 2 -5.60 -21.33 1.81
C THR A 2 -5.85 -20.16 0.88
N LYS A 3 -5.16 -19.03 1.12
CA LYS A 3 -5.22 -17.84 0.30
C LYS A 3 -3.92 -17.75 -0.49
N LYS A 4 -4.01 -17.65 -1.82
CA LYS A 4 -2.82 -17.57 -2.68
C LYS A 4 -2.96 -16.47 -3.73
N VAL A 5 -1.81 -15.88 -4.09
CA VAL A 5 -1.72 -14.80 -5.08
C VAL A 5 -0.97 -15.32 -6.30
N TYR A 6 -1.53 -15.08 -7.48
CA TYR A 6 -0.94 -15.38 -8.78
C TYR A 6 -0.68 -14.09 -9.54
N LEU A 7 0.42 -13.99 -10.24
CA LEU A 7 0.68 -12.96 -11.22
C LEU A 7 -0.16 -13.23 -12.48
N VAL A 8 -0.61 -12.17 -13.13
CA VAL A 8 -1.48 -12.24 -14.30
C VAL A 8 -0.79 -11.55 -15.46
N GLU A 9 -0.65 -12.24 -16.57
CA GLU A 9 -0.12 -11.68 -17.82
C GLU A 9 -1.18 -11.65 -18.91
N ASN A 10 -0.98 -10.82 -19.93
CA ASN A 10 -1.83 -10.67 -21.09
C ASN A 10 -3.30 -10.32 -20.76
N LEU A 11 -3.50 -9.41 -19.82
CA LEU A 11 -4.82 -8.91 -19.44
C LEU A 11 -4.99 -7.46 -19.93
N ASP A 12 -5.71 -7.27 -21.02
CA ASP A 12 -5.71 -6.04 -21.79
C ASP A 12 -6.54 -4.89 -21.19
N CYS A 13 -7.50 -5.17 -20.31
CA CYS A 13 -8.34 -4.10 -19.77
C CYS A 13 -8.95 -4.36 -18.39
N ALA A 14 -9.24 -3.30 -17.63
CA ALA A 14 -9.88 -3.39 -16.32
C ALA A 14 -11.27 -4.05 -16.35
N ASN A 15 -12.02 -3.90 -17.44
CA ASN A 15 -13.30 -4.55 -17.61
C ASN A 15 -13.14 -6.06 -17.89
N CYS A 16 -12.08 -6.44 -18.60
CA CYS A 16 -11.67 -7.83 -18.79
C CYS A 16 -11.31 -8.50 -17.46
N ALA A 17 -10.53 -7.80 -16.63
CA ALA A 17 -10.22 -8.22 -15.27
C ALA A 17 -11.48 -8.53 -14.44
N ALA A 18 -12.45 -7.62 -14.44
CA ALA A 18 -13.71 -7.80 -13.72
C ALA A 18 -14.54 -8.99 -14.22
N LYS A 19 -14.48 -9.29 -15.53
CA LYS A 19 -15.18 -10.44 -16.12
C LYS A 19 -14.50 -11.78 -15.75
N VAL A 20 -13.17 -11.82 -15.80
CA VAL A 20 -12.39 -12.99 -15.36
C VAL A 20 -12.62 -13.25 -13.87
N GLU A 21 -12.56 -12.22 -13.04
CA GLU A 21 -12.84 -12.30 -11.61
C GLU A 21 -14.23 -12.89 -11.32
N ALA A 22 -15.26 -12.38 -12.00
CA ALA A 22 -16.62 -12.89 -11.85
C ALA A 22 -16.78 -14.37 -12.27
N ALA A 23 -16.07 -14.80 -13.32
CA ALA A 23 -16.11 -16.16 -13.79
C ALA A 23 -15.38 -17.12 -12.84
N LEU A 24 -14.24 -16.70 -12.29
CA LEU A 24 -13.49 -17.48 -11.31
C LEU A 24 -14.24 -17.57 -9.98
N GLY A 25 -14.86 -16.49 -9.54
CA GLY A 25 -15.69 -16.45 -8.32
C GLY A 25 -17.00 -17.23 -8.41
N ALA A 26 -17.42 -17.64 -9.63
CA ALA A 26 -18.57 -18.51 -9.83
C ALA A 26 -18.25 -20.00 -9.70
N LEU A 27 -16.99 -20.36 -9.56
CA LEU A 27 -16.57 -21.76 -9.37
C LEU A 27 -16.93 -22.25 -7.97
N PRO A 28 -17.53 -23.43 -7.83
CA PRO A 28 -17.97 -23.94 -6.52
C PRO A 28 -16.81 -24.23 -5.55
N GLU A 29 -15.61 -24.45 -6.07
CA GLU A 29 -14.39 -24.71 -5.29
C GLU A 29 -13.69 -23.43 -4.82
N VAL A 30 -14.08 -22.27 -5.36
CA VAL A 30 -13.50 -20.95 -5.05
C VAL A 30 -14.44 -20.20 -4.10
N GLN A 31 -13.94 -19.86 -2.93
CA GLN A 31 -14.70 -19.07 -1.96
C GLN A 31 -14.66 -17.57 -2.31
N GLU A 32 -13.48 -17.09 -2.69
CA GLU A 32 -13.27 -15.71 -3.09
C GLU A 32 -12.23 -15.66 -4.22
N ALA A 33 -12.53 -14.91 -5.26
CA ALA A 33 -11.61 -14.55 -6.32
C ALA A 33 -11.58 -13.03 -6.44
N VAL A 34 -10.40 -12.43 -6.39
CA VAL A 34 -10.20 -10.98 -6.59
C VAL A 34 -9.08 -10.80 -7.60
N LEU A 35 -9.39 -10.22 -8.75
CA LEU A 35 -8.44 -9.91 -9.79
C LEU A 35 -8.30 -8.39 -9.91
N THR A 36 -7.09 -7.90 -9.70
CA THR A 36 -6.79 -6.47 -9.72
C THR A 36 -5.98 -6.12 -10.94
N TYR A 37 -6.59 -5.42 -11.87
CA TYR A 37 -5.94 -4.94 -13.09
C TYR A 37 -4.74 -4.03 -12.80
N ALA A 38 -4.87 -3.13 -11.81
CA ALA A 38 -3.81 -2.19 -11.45
C ALA A 38 -2.51 -2.85 -10.97
N THR A 39 -2.57 -4.05 -10.38
CA THR A 39 -1.39 -4.79 -9.91
C THR A 39 -1.10 -6.04 -10.72
N MET A 40 -1.95 -6.37 -11.71
CA MET A 40 -1.89 -7.61 -12.48
C MET A 40 -1.79 -8.85 -11.58
N GLN A 41 -2.64 -8.90 -10.55
CA GLN A 41 -2.65 -10.00 -9.58
C GLN A 41 -4.03 -10.59 -9.41
N LEU A 42 -4.06 -11.91 -9.32
CA LEU A 42 -5.23 -12.71 -9.00
C LEU A 42 -5.05 -13.33 -7.62
N ARG A 43 -5.93 -12.98 -6.69
CA ARG A 43 -5.99 -13.59 -5.36
C ARG A 43 -7.14 -14.59 -5.30
N ILE A 44 -6.82 -15.83 -4.95
CA ILE A 44 -7.78 -16.93 -4.81
C ILE A 44 -7.79 -17.42 -3.37
N THR A 45 -8.99 -17.62 -2.84
CA THR A 45 -9.23 -18.31 -1.56
C THR A 45 -9.98 -19.62 -1.85
N ALA A 46 -9.32 -20.75 -1.61
CA ALA A 46 -9.84 -22.09 -1.84
C ALA A 46 -9.24 -23.10 -0.85
N GLU A 47 -9.68 -24.35 -0.86
CA GLU A 47 -9.06 -25.41 -0.04
C GLU A 47 -7.63 -25.71 -0.50
N ASP A 48 -7.43 -25.87 -1.81
CA ASP A 48 -6.12 -26.06 -2.45
C ASP A 48 -6.06 -25.21 -3.74
N PRO A 49 -5.57 -23.95 -3.66
CA PRO A 49 -5.49 -23.06 -4.81
C PRO A 49 -4.54 -23.57 -5.91
N ASP A 50 -3.45 -24.28 -5.55
CA ASP A 50 -2.46 -24.78 -6.52
C ASP A 50 -2.99 -25.93 -7.36
N ALA A 51 -3.71 -26.84 -6.75
CA ALA A 51 -4.39 -27.93 -7.48
C ALA A 51 -5.47 -27.38 -8.42
N LEU A 52 -6.05 -26.21 -8.11
CA LEU A 52 -7.07 -25.54 -8.93
C LEU A 52 -6.47 -24.70 -10.07
N LEU A 53 -5.19 -24.37 -10.06
CA LEU A 53 -4.56 -23.46 -11.03
C LEU A 53 -4.86 -23.82 -12.50
N PRO A 54 -4.76 -25.09 -12.96
CA PRO A 54 -5.09 -25.44 -14.34
C PRO A 54 -6.56 -25.15 -14.70
N LYS A 55 -7.48 -25.35 -13.75
CA LYS A 55 -8.91 -25.08 -13.93
C LYS A 55 -9.19 -23.59 -13.93
N LEU A 56 -8.53 -22.82 -13.07
CA LEU A 56 -8.60 -21.36 -13.04
C LEU A 56 -8.12 -20.79 -14.37
N GLN A 57 -7.01 -21.31 -14.89
CA GLN A 57 -6.44 -20.92 -16.18
C GLN A 57 -7.42 -21.20 -17.33
N GLU A 58 -8.02 -22.39 -17.38
CA GLU A 58 -9.00 -22.77 -18.40
C GLU A 58 -10.23 -21.85 -18.39
N VAL A 59 -10.73 -21.52 -17.19
CA VAL A 59 -11.90 -20.64 -17.04
C VAL A 59 -11.55 -19.21 -17.43
N ALA A 60 -10.38 -18.71 -17.06
CA ALA A 60 -9.92 -17.39 -17.42
C ALA A 60 -9.73 -17.24 -18.93
N GLN A 61 -9.08 -18.22 -19.58
CA GLN A 61 -8.87 -18.23 -21.03
C GLN A 61 -10.16 -18.35 -21.84
N LYS A 62 -11.22 -18.95 -21.29
CA LYS A 62 -12.56 -18.92 -21.90
C LYS A 62 -13.18 -17.52 -21.87
N VAL A 63 -12.79 -16.71 -20.90
CA VAL A 63 -13.29 -15.34 -20.71
C VAL A 63 -12.44 -14.34 -21.49
N GLU A 64 -11.12 -14.44 -21.34
CA GLU A 64 -10.14 -13.59 -22.00
C GLU A 64 -9.01 -14.47 -22.55
N PRO A 65 -8.95 -14.74 -23.85
CA PRO A 65 -7.92 -15.56 -24.46
C PRO A 65 -6.56 -14.90 -24.38
N GLY A 66 -5.58 -15.66 -23.92
CA GLY A 66 -4.22 -15.16 -23.73
C GLY A 66 -3.85 -14.86 -22.28
N VAL A 67 -4.83 -14.69 -21.38
CA VAL A 67 -4.53 -14.48 -19.95
C VAL A 67 -3.84 -15.70 -19.37
N GLU A 68 -2.73 -15.48 -18.68
CA GLU A 68 -1.94 -16.50 -18.03
C GLU A 68 -1.73 -16.17 -16.55
N PHE A 69 -1.72 -17.24 -15.70
CA PHE A 69 -1.53 -17.13 -14.26
C PHE A 69 -0.28 -17.85 -13.83
N TYR A 70 0.62 -17.17 -13.11
CA TYR A 70 1.86 -17.72 -12.60
C TYR A 70 1.88 -17.64 -11.07
N PRO A 71 2.31 -18.71 -10.36
CA PRO A 71 2.53 -18.64 -8.91
C PRO A 71 3.58 -17.57 -8.59
N ARG A 72 3.30 -16.72 -7.62
CA ARG A 72 4.21 -15.64 -7.22
C ARG A 72 5.51 -16.17 -6.59
N ASP A 73 5.45 -17.32 -5.92
CA ASP A 73 6.58 -17.93 -5.22
C ASP A 73 7.64 -18.55 -6.17
N GLY A 74 7.37 -18.51 -7.49
CA GLY A 74 8.26 -18.95 -8.55
C GLY A 74 8.69 -17.78 -9.46
N ALA A 75 9.02 -16.61 -8.92
CA ALA A 75 9.48 -15.47 -9.70
C ALA A 75 10.71 -15.84 -10.51
N HIS A 76 10.49 -16.16 -11.76
CA HIS A 76 11.53 -16.43 -12.73
C HIS A 76 12.27 -15.13 -13.07
N SER A 77 13.59 -15.16 -12.87
CA SER A 77 14.50 -14.36 -13.65
C SER A 77 14.18 -14.54 -15.14
N HIS A 78 13.77 -13.48 -15.83
CA HIS A 78 13.67 -13.49 -17.28
C HIS A 78 15.07 -13.69 -17.89
N GLY A 79 15.44 -14.95 -18.11
CA GLY A 79 16.52 -15.41 -18.94
C GLY A 79 15.95 -16.48 -19.84
N GLY A 80 15.12 -16.08 -20.78
CA GLY A 80 14.56 -16.97 -21.79
C GLY A 80 15.51 -17.11 -22.95
N GLU A 81 16.42 -18.06 -22.89
CA GLU A 81 16.99 -18.65 -24.09
C GLU A 81 15.94 -19.54 -24.76
N GLN A 82 15.30 -19.03 -25.80
CA GLN A 82 14.57 -19.88 -26.75
C GLN A 82 15.59 -20.65 -27.57
N GLU A 83 15.79 -21.92 -27.23
CA GLU A 83 16.45 -22.89 -28.12
C GLU A 83 15.61 -23.07 -29.38
N HIS A 84 15.93 -22.31 -30.40
CA HIS A 84 15.53 -22.69 -31.76
C HIS A 84 16.48 -23.78 -32.25
N HIS A 85 15.99 -25.03 -32.26
CA HIS A 85 16.58 -26.10 -33.05
C HIS A 85 16.57 -25.71 -34.52
N HIS A 86 17.70 -25.31 -35.05
CA HIS A 86 18.00 -25.39 -36.46
C HIS A 86 19.05 -26.49 -36.66
N ASP A 87 18.61 -27.64 -37.15
CA ASP A 87 19.45 -28.62 -37.81
C ASP A 87 20.14 -27.94 -39.01
N CYS A 88 21.45 -27.83 -38.98
CA CYS A 88 22.29 -27.72 -40.17
C CYS A 88 23.65 -28.33 -39.89
N CYS A 89 23.88 -29.47 -40.51
CA CYS A 89 25.15 -30.12 -40.69
C CYS A 89 26.16 -29.19 -41.41
N CYS A 90 27.38 -29.08 -40.89
CA CYS A 90 28.64 -29.17 -41.65
C CYS A 90 29.79 -28.91 -40.68
N GLY A 91 30.66 -29.89 -40.53
CA GLY A 91 31.90 -29.82 -39.80
C GLY A 91 32.97 -29.01 -40.53
N HIS A 92 33.89 -28.47 -39.75
CA HIS A 92 35.33 -28.43 -40.09
C HIS A 92 36.12 -28.05 -38.85
N ASP A 93 37.06 -28.95 -38.49
CA ASP A 93 38.17 -28.73 -37.56
C ASP A 93 39.11 -27.63 -38.06
N HIS A 94 39.64 -26.84 -37.14
CA HIS A 94 41.05 -26.40 -37.18
C HIS A 94 41.49 -25.86 -35.81
N GLU A 95 42.45 -26.57 -35.21
CA GLU A 95 43.35 -26.11 -34.17
C GLU A 95 44.19 -24.93 -34.66
N HIS A 96 44.54 -23.99 -33.79
CA HIS A 96 45.92 -23.48 -33.66
C HIS A 96 46.07 -22.62 -32.40
N GLU A 97 47.06 -23.01 -31.60
CA GLU A 97 47.77 -22.26 -30.56
C GLU A 97 48.40 -20.99 -31.12
N HIS A 98 48.59 -19.93 -30.32
CA HIS A 98 49.88 -19.40 -29.87
C HIS A 98 49.76 -18.12 -29.05
N CYS A 99 50.51 -18.11 -27.96
CA CYS A 99 50.93 -16.99 -27.11
C CYS A 99 51.61 -15.85 -27.89
N TYR A 100 51.59 -14.65 -27.33
CA TYR A 100 52.80 -13.86 -26.98
C TYR A 100 52.49 -12.58 -26.22
N ASP A 101 53.26 -12.38 -25.15
CA ASP A 101 53.45 -11.16 -24.38
C ASP A 101 53.93 -9.99 -25.24
N HIS A 102 53.57 -8.76 -24.82
CA HIS A 102 54.51 -7.64 -24.82
C HIS A 102 54.07 -6.52 -23.85
N HIS A 103 54.95 -6.22 -22.90
CA HIS A 103 55.03 -4.98 -22.13
C HIS A 103 55.30 -3.78 -23.04
N HIS A 104 54.72 -2.64 -22.66
CA HIS A 104 55.45 -1.35 -22.71
C HIS A 104 54.76 -0.33 -21.78
N ASP A 105 55.59 0.23 -20.89
CA ASP A 105 55.37 1.43 -20.10
C ASP A 105 55.25 2.65 -21.03
N ASP A 106 54.44 3.62 -20.65
CA ASP A 106 54.81 5.04 -20.68
C ASP A 106 53.73 5.92 -20.02
N ASP A 107 54.23 6.78 -19.12
CA ASP A 107 53.54 7.82 -18.40
C ASP A 107 52.89 8.87 -19.31
N HIS A 108 51.67 9.32 -18.95
CA HIS A 108 51.23 10.72 -19.08
C HIS A 108 50.03 11.02 -18.18
N GLU A 109 50.27 11.96 -17.25
CA GLU A 109 49.25 12.68 -16.49
C GLU A 109 48.34 13.49 -17.42
N HIS A 110 47.04 13.39 -17.26
CA HIS A 110 46.09 14.46 -17.52
C HIS A 110 44.85 14.31 -16.63
N ASP A 111 44.64 15.31 -15.75
CA ASP A 111 43.42 15.60 -15.04
C ASP A 111 42.25 15.80 -16.01
N HIS A 112 41.19 15.07 -15.84
CA HIS A 112 39.83 15.48 -16.18
C HIS A 112 38.84 14.83 -15.21
N GLU A 113 38.23 15.69 -14.40
CA GLU A 113 37.02 15.43 -13.67
C GLU A 113 35.87 15.20 -14.68
N ASP A 114 35.37 14.00 -14.77
CA ASP A 114 34.10 13.70 -15.42
C ASP A 114 33.30 12.79 -14.49
N GLU A 115 32.26 13.39 -13.91
CA GLU A 115 31.19 12.69 -13.18
C GLU A 115 30.47 11.72 -14.13
N HIS A 116 30.80 10.45 -14.08
CA HIS A 116 30.01 9.40 -14.73
C HIS A 116 28.87 8.96 -13.82
N HIS A 117 27.70 9.57 -14.00
CA HIS A 117 26.42 8.97 -13.66
C HIS A 117 26.27 7.70 -14.51
N HIS A 118 26.44 6.55 -13.90
CA HIS A 118 25.99 5.28 -14.47
C HIS A 118 24.46 5.19 -14.30
N ASP A 119 23.76 5.64 -15.31
CA ASP A 119 22.33 5.38 -15.53
C ASP A 119 22.22 3.95 -16.06
N HIS A 120 21.90 3.00 -15.18
CA HIS A 120 21.51 1.64 -15.58
C HIS A 120 20.06 1.67 -16.06
N GLY A 121 19.87 2.20 -17.27
CA GLY A 121 18.64 2.07 -18.01
C GLY A 121 18.47 0.60 -18.43
N HIS A 122 17.51 -0.10 -17.81
CA HIS A 122 17.05 -1.36 -18.33
C HIS A 122 16.50 -1.16 -19.74
N GLU A 123 17.11 -1.85 -20.72
CA GLU A 123 16.67 -1.87 -22.11
C GLU A 123 15.30 -2.57 -22.26
N HIS A 124 14.22 -1.83 -22.05
CA HIS A 124 12.88 -2.18 -22.57
C HIS A 124 12.67 -1.63 -24.00
N GLY A 125 13.73 -1.46 -24.76
CA GLY A 125 13.68 -0.80 -26.08
C GLY A 125 13.20 -1.68 -27.24
N GLY A 126 12.97 -2.97 -27.04
CA GLY A 126 12.58 -3.91 -28.11
C GLY A 126 11.08 -3.94 -28.38
N GLU A 127 10.26 -4.08 -27.37
CA GLU A 127 8.78 -4.19 -27.48
C GLU A 127 8.12 -2.85 -27.77
N GLU A 128 8.64 -1.75 -27.23
CA GLU A 128 8.11 -0.39 -27.46
C GLU A 128 8.17 0.06 -28.93
N ALA A 129 9.11 -0.45 -29.72
CA ALA A 129 9.25 -0.09 -31.13
C ALA A 129 8.33 -0.89 -32.05
N GLU A 130 7.81 -2.02 -31.64
CA GLU A 130 6.89 -2.84 -32.42
C GLU A 130 5.46 -2.29 -32.40
N ASP A 131 4.98 -1.77 -31.29
CA ASP A 131 3.63 -1.19 -31.15
C ASP A 131 3.47 0.16 -31.86
N LEU A 132 4.54 0.95 -31.98
CA LEU A 132 4.49 2.26 -32.64
C LEU A 132 4.45 2.16 -34.17
N LYS A 133 5.02 1.12 -34.77
CA LYS A 133 5.11 0.98 -36.25
C LYS A 133 3.74 0.94 -36.92
N PRO A 134 2.78 0.07 -36.49
CA PRO A 134 1.43 0.03 -37.09
C PRO A 134 0.71 1.36 -36.93
N LEU A 135 0.91 2.04 -35.78
CA LEU A 135 0.30 3.33 -35.50
C LEU A 135 0.81 4.44 -36.43
N LEU A 136 2.12 4.54 -36.64
CA LEU A 136 2.73 5.52 -37.53
C LEU A 136 2.36 5.27 -39.00
N VAL A 137 2.37 4.01 -39.44
CA VAL A 137 1.93 3.65 -40.80
C VAL A 137 0.46 3.95 -40.99
N GLY A 138 -0.39 3.61 -40.01
CA GLY A 138 -1.81 3.94 -40.04
C GLY A 138 -2.09 5.44 -40.09
N ALA A 139 -1.33 6.23 -39.33
CA ALA A 139 -1.40 7.69 -39.36
C ALA A 139 -1.01 8.28 -40.72
N ALA A 140 0.07 7.75 -41.32
CA ALA A 140 0.52 8.16 -42.66
C ALA A 140 -0.55 7.83 -43.72
N LEU A 141 -1.14 6.63 -43.69
CA LEU A 141 -2.22 6.24 -44.57
C LEU A 141 -3.48 7.10 -44.36
N PHE A 142 -3.80 7.49 -43.13
CA PHE A 142 -4.89 8.39 -42.79
C PHE A 142 -4.70 9.76 -43.42
N ILE A 143 -3.50 10.35 -43.34
CA ILE A 143 -3.15 11.62 -43.97
C ILE A 143 -3.28 11.53 -45.48
N VAL A 144 -2.79 10.44 -46.09
CA VAL A 144 -2.94 10.18 -47.52
C VAL A 144 -4.44 10.11 -47.89
N GLY A 145 -5.25 9.43 -47.09
CA GLY A 145 -6.70 9.33 -47.27
C GLY A 145 -7.38 10.71 -47.28
N LEU A 146 -7.03 11.60 -46.31
CA LEU A 146 -7.52 12.98 -46.24
C LEU A 146 -7.17 13.80 -47.50
N VAL A 147 -5.93 13.65 -47.98
CA VAL A 147 -5.49 14.34 -49.22
C VAL A 147 -6.24 13.85 -50.43
N LEU A 148 -6.41 12.52 -50.57
CA LEU A 148 -7.16 11.92 -51.69
C LEU A 148 -8.65 12.34 -51.68
N GLU A 149 -9.25 12.41 -50.51
CA GLU A 149 -10.64 12.90 -50.34
C GLU A 149 -10.76 14.37 -50.76
N HIS A 150 -9.78 15.21 -50.39
CA HIS A 150 -9.77 16.63 -50.83
C HIS A 150 -9.69 16.77 -52.35
N PHE A 151 -9.01 15.83 -53.04
CA PHE A 151 -8.96 15.81 -54.50
C PHE A 151 -10.15 15.10 -55.17
N GLY A 152 -11.11 14.59 -54.41
CA GLY A 152 -12.33 13.94 -54.92
C GLY A 152 -12.09 12.54 -55.53
N LEU A 153 -10.97 11.87 -55.20
CA LEU A 153 -10.59 10.58 -55.75
C LEU A 153 -11.22 9.41 -54.93
N THR A 154 -12.53 9.32 -54.90
CA THR A 154 -13.33 8.48 -53.97
C THR A 154 -12.90 7.00 -53.92
N TRP A 155 -12.59 6.37 -55.06
CA TRP A 155 -12.17 4.96 -55.11
C TRP A 155 -10.78 4.73 -54.53
N LEU A 156 -9.88 5.67 -54.74
CA LEU A 156 -8.53 5.62 -54.13
C LEU A 156 -8.58 5.88 -52.63
N THR A 157 -9.40 6.85 -52.23
CA THR A 157 -9.66 7.13 -50.80
C THR A 157 -10.20 5.88 -50.10
N LEU A 158 -11.20 5.21 -50.70
CA LEU A 158 -11.74 3.97 -50.13
C LEU A 158 -10.65 2.88 -49.98
N GLY A 159 -9.82 2.68 -51.01
CA GLY A 159 -8.74 1.64 -50.93
C GLY A 159 -7.71 1.91 -49.86
N VAL A 160 -7.22 3.18 -49.76
CA VAL A 160 -6.25 3.59 -48.75
C VAL A 160 -6.84 3.56 -47.35
N CYS A 161 -8.08 4.06 -47.19
CA CYS A 161 -8.76 4.03 -45.90
C CYS A 161 -9.08 2.60 -45.43
N LEU A 162 -9.44 1.69 -46.34
CA LEU A 162 -9.65 0.29 -45.98
C LEU A 162 -8.36 -0.40 -45.51
N ALA A 163 -7.24 -0.12 -46.19
CA ALA A 163 -5.94 -0.65 -45.77
C ALA A 163 -5.53 -0.10 -44.40
N ALA A 164 -5.68 1.20 -44.14
CA ALA A 164 -5.44 1.82 -42.86
C ALA A 164 -6.34 1.26 -41.75
N TYR A 165 -7.63 1.07 -42.07
CA TYR A 165 -8.60 0.51 -41.12
C TYR A 165 -8.28 -0.94 -40.72
N VAL A 166 -7.89 -1.76 -41.70
CA VAL A 166 -7.48 -3.16 -41.40
C VAL A 166 -6.23 -3.18 -40.53
N LEU A 167 -5.26 -2.29 -40.80
CA LEU A 167 -4.03 -2.20 -40.01
C LEU A 167 -4.30 -1.76 -38.56
N LEU A 168 -5.11 -0.73 -38.35
CA LEU A 168 -5.38 -0.14 -37.04
C LEU A 168 -6.48 -0.85 -36.27
N GLY A 169 -7.52 -1.31 -36.97
CA GLY A 169 -8.76 -1.82 -36.35
C GLY A 169 -8.88 -3.34 -36.29
N LYS A 170 -7.91 -4.11 -36.84
CA LYS A 170 -7.98 -5.57 -36.88
C LYS A 170 -8.24 -6.18 -35.50
N GLU A 171 -7.50 -5.78 -34.49
CA GLU A 171 -7.62 -6.31 -33.12
C GLU A 171 -8.95 -5.93 -32.50
N VAL A 172 -9.36 -4.67 -32.59
CA VAL A 172 -10.64 -4.15 -32.08
C VAL A 172 -11.82 -4.89 -32.70
N VAL A 173 -11.81 -5.07 -34.03
CA VAL A 173 -12.90 -5.77 -34.76
C VAL A 173 -12.92 -7.27 -34.42
N VAL A 174 -11.77 -7.93 -34.36
CA VAL A 174 -11.69 -9.36 -34.00
C VAL A 174 -12.17 -9.57 -32.57
N THR A 175 -11.78 -8.73 -31.64
CA THR A 175 -12.24 -8.78 -30.23
C THR A 175 -13.74 -8.50 -30.15
N ALA A 176 -14.24 -7.50 -30.86
CA ALA A 176 -15.67 -7.21 -30.95
C ALA A 176 -16.50 -8.41 -31.46
N VAL A 177 -16.05 -9.07 -32.54
CA VAL A 177 -16.72 -10.26 -33.09
C VAL A 177 -16.67 -11.43 -32.11
N LYS A 178 -15.54 -11.69 -31.49
CA LYS A 178 -15.40 -12.72 -30.44
C LYS A 178 -16.34 -12.47 -29.26
N ASN A 179 -16.44 -11.22 -28.80
CA ASN A 179 -17.29 -10.84 -27.68
C ASN A 179 -18.78 -10.91 -28.04
N LEU A 180 -19.14 -10.54 -29.27
CA LEU A 180 -20.48 -10.70 -29.79
C LEU A 180 -20.89 -12.19 -29.86
N ALA A 181 -20.03 -13.06 -30.37
CA ALA A 181 -20.26 -14.51 -30.43
C ALA A 181 -20.48 -15.14 -29.05
N ARG A 182 -19.92 -14.53 -28.02
CA ARG A 182 -20.08 -14.93 -26.59
C ARG A 182 -21.27 -14.26 -25.89
N GLY A 183 -22.15 -13.57 -26.64
CA GLY A 183 -23.32 -12.87 -26.10
C GLY A 183 -23.04 -11.56 -25.38
N ARG A 184 -21.85 -10.98 -25.54
CA ARG A 184 -21.42 -9.72 -24.94
C ARG A 184 -21.55 -8.58 -25.96
N MET A 185 -22.76 -8.06 -26.12
CA MET A 185 -23.10 -7.10 -27.17
C MET A 185 -22.78 -5.62 -26.84
N LEU A 186 -22.29 -5.30 -25.64
CA LEU A 186 -22.22 -3.89 -25.16
C LEU A 186 -20.86 -3.56 -24.53
N ASP A 187 -19.76 -4.08 -25.12
CA ASP A 187 -18.42 -3.65 -24.76
C ASP A 187 -17.92 -2.51 -25.67
N GLU A 188 -16.82 -1.87 -25.24
CA GLU A 188 -16.24 -0.73 -25.96
C GLU A 188 -15.76 -1.09 -27.35
N ASN A 189 -15.11 -2.25 -27.52
CA ASN A 189 -14.62 -2.74 -28.81
C ASN A 189 -15.78 -2.96 -29.80
N PHE A 190 -16.91 -3.50 -29.32
CA PHE A 190 -18.11 -3.66 -30.14
C PHE A 190 -18.69 -2.32 -30.56
N LEU A 191 -18.80 -1.35 -29.64
CA LEU A 191 -19.33 -0.02 -29.95
C LEU A 191 -18.43 0.74 -30.94
N MET A 192 -17.10 0.66 -30.76
CA MET A 192 -16.12 1.25 -31.67
C MET A 192 -16.13 0.60 -33.05
N ALA A 193 -16.16 -0.74 -33.10
CA ALA A 193 -16.27 -1.48 -34.35
C ALA A 193 -17.59 -1.15 -35.09
N LEU A 194 -18.72 -1.13 -34.37
CA LEU A 194 -20.03 -0.80 -34.94
C LEU A 194 -20.06 0.61 -35.52
N ALA A 195 -19.54 1.60 -34.80
CA ALA A 195 -19.51 2.98 -35.22
C ALA A 195 -18.61 3.22 -36.44
N SER A 196 -17.38 2.66 -36.41
CA SER A 196 -16.44 2.82 -37.53
C SER A 196 -16.85 2.06 -38.79
N ILE A 197 -17.39 0.85 -38.66
CA ILE A 197 -17.99 0.13 -39.79
C ILE A 197 -19.22 0.90 -40.34
N GLY A 198 -20.05 1.44 -39.42
CA GLY A 198 -21.20 2.28 -39.83
C GLY A 198 -20.77 3.53 -40.59
N ALA A 199 -19.65 4.15 -40.25
CA ALA A 199 -19.08 5.27 -40.96
C ALA A 199 -18.66 4.91 -42.42
N PHE A 200 -18.16 3.70 -42.65
CA PHE A 200 -17.91 3.20 -44.01
C PHE A 200 -19.21 3.10 -44.84
N PHE A 201 -20.29 2.60 -44.23
CA PHE A 201 -21.59 2.51 -44.93
C PHE A 201 -22.25 3.89 -45.23
N THR A 202 -21.94 4.91 -44.42
CA THR A 202 -22.40 6.30 -44.68
C THR A 202 -21.51 7.06 -45.65
N GLY A 203 -20.42 6.44 -46.15
CA GLY A 203 -19.48 7.06 -47.08
C GLY A 203 -18.42 7.97 -46.45
N SER A 204 -18.33 7.98 -45.11
CA SER A 204 -17.37 8.79 -44.33
C SER A 204 -16.10 7.97 -44.03
N PHE A 205 -15.33 7.65 -45.10
CA PHE A 205 -14.20 6.71 -45.00
C PHE A 205 -13.08 7.18 -44.12
N THR A 206 -12.71 8.46 -44.24
CA THR A 206 -11.65 9.09 -43.40
C THR A 206 -12.06 9.18 -41.94
N GLU A 207 -13.35 9.38 -41.65
CA GLU A 207 -13.85 9.39 -40.29
C GLU A 207 -13.76 8.02 -39.63
N ALA A 208 -14.06 6.92 -40.36
CA ALA A 208 -13.94 5.56 -39.89
C ALA A 208 -12.48 5.24 -39.46
N VAL A 209 -11.52 5.64 -40.31
CA VAL A 209 -10.07 5.47 -40.00
C VAL A 209 -9.65 6.37 -38.87
N GLY A 210 -10.10 7.60 -38.84
CA GLY A 210 -9.82 8.58 -37.79
C GLY A 210 -10.25 8.08 -36.40
N VAL A 211 -11.45 7.50 -36.31
CA VAL A 211 -11.93 6.86 -35.05
C VAL A 211 -10.96 5.80 -34.57
N MET A 212 -10.54 4.85 -35.44
CA MET A 212 -9.61 3.79 -35.05
C MET A 212 -8.22 4.32 -34.74
N LEU A 213 -7.73 5.28 -35.51
CA LEU A 213 -6.41 5.89 -35.27
C LEU A 213 -6.35 6.58 -33.89
N PHE A 214 -7.32 7.47 -33.63
CA PHE A 214 -7.31 8.22 -32.37
C PHE A 214 -7.66 7.35 -31.17
N TYR A 215 -8.45 6.27 -31.36
CA TYR A 215 -8.66 5.27 -30.33
C TYR A 215 -7.34 4.57 -29.96
N ARG A 216 -6.60 4.04 -30.96
CA ARG A 216 -5.31 3.37 -30.72
C ARG A 216 -4.24 4.31 -30.17
N VAL A 217 -4.22 5.56 -30.60
CA VAL A 217 -3.35 6.60 -30.02
C VAL A 217 -3.70 6.85 -28.56
N GLY A 218 -5.00 6.96 -28.28
CA GLY A 218 -5.49 7.16 -26.92
C GLY A 218 -5.12 6.00 -26.01
N GLU A 219 -5.40 4.75 -26.44
CA GLU A 219 -5.07 3.51 -25.76
C GLU A 219 -3.55 3.43 -25.44
N TYR A 220 -2.70 3.68 -26.44
CA TYR A 220 -1.24 3.70 -26.27
C TYR A 220 -0.76 4.68 -25.18
N PHE A 221 -1.28 5.92 -25.19
CA PHE A 221 -0.90 6.91 -24.17
C PHE A 221 -1.50 6.58 -22.79
N GLU A 222 -2.68 6.02 -22.75
CA GLU A 222 -3.37 5.61 -21.53
C GLU A 222 -2.62 4.47 -20.85
N ASP A 223 -2.29 3.42 -21.58
CA ASP A 223 -1.53 2.27 -21.07
C ASP A 223 -0.15 2.68 -20.56
N ARG A 224 0.55 3.54 -21.31
CA ARG A 224 1.86 4.05 -20.91
C ARG A 224 1.77 4.93 -19.66
N ALA A 225 0.74 5.77 -19.55
CA ALA A 225 0.53 6.60 -18.36
C ALA A 225 0.20 5.76 -17.13
N VAL A 226 -0.59 4.70 -17.29
CA VAL A 226 -0.91 3.75 -16.22
C VAL A 226 0.31 2.94 -15.83
N ALA A 227 1.04 2.37 -16.79
CA ALA A 227 2.26 1.61 -16.54
C ALA A 227 3.32 2.46 -15.81
N ARG A 228 3.55 3.69 -16.28
CA ARG A 228 4.48 4.64 -15.63
C ARG A 228 4.01 5.03 -14.22
N SER A 229 2.72 5.28 -14.05
CA SER A 229 2.16 5.57 -12.73
C SER A 229 2.34 4.41 -11.77
N ARG A 230 2.08 3.19 -12.25
CA ARG A 230 2.27 1.95 -11.48
C ARG A 230 3.73 1.74 -11.11
N SER A 231 4.65 1.87 -12.07
CA SER A 231 6.09 1.76 -11.82
C SER A 231 6.55 2.75 -10.75
N GLN A 232 6.17 4.03 -10.84
CA GLN A 232 6.51 5.05 -9.84
C GLN A 232 5.95 4.75 -8.45
N ILE A 233 4.76 4.16 -8.35
CA ILE A 233 4.18 3.77 -7.07
C ILE A 233 4.92 2.57 -6.50
N MET A 234 5.20 1.56 -7.32
CA MET A 234 5.91 0.34 -6.90
C MET A 234 7.37 0.64 -6.52
N GLU A 235 8.10 1.38 -7.35
CA GLU A 235 9.48 1.84 -7.08
C GLU A 235 9.57 2.62 -5.76
N ALA A 236 8.55 3.41 -5.46
CA ALA A 236 8.47 4.16 -4.22
C ALA A 236 8.26 3.31 -2.96
N VAL A 237 7.81 2.08 -3.11
CA VAL A 237 7.45 1.15 -2.03
C VAL A 237 8.40 -0.05 -1.99
N ASP A 238 8.93 -0.48 -3.14
CA ASP A 238 9.87 -1.61 -3.22
C ASP A 238 11.25 -1.19 -2.72
N LEU A 239 11.54 -1.61 -1.52
CA LEU A 239 12.81 -1.40 -0.82
C LEU A 239 13.59 -2.71 -0.67
N ARG A 240 13.20 -3.78 -1.37
CA ARG A 240 13.85 -5.10 -1.25
C ARG A 240 15.27 -5.04 -1.81
N PRO A 241 16.23 -5.64 -1.10
CA PRO A 241 17.58 -5.79 -1.62
C PRO A 241 17.61 -6.88 -2.70
N GLU A 242 18.40 -6.68 -3.73
CA GLU A 242 18.67 -7.72 -4.74
C GLU A 242 19.74 -8.70 -4.24
N VAL A 243 20.75 -8.18 -3.56
CA VAL A 243 21.93 -8.93 -3.08
C VAL A 243 22.21 -8.64 -1.61
N VAL A 244 22.91 -9.55 -0.96
CA VAL A 244 23.43 -9.42 0.41
C VAL A 244 24.91 -9.80 0.47
N GLN A 245 25.65 -9.18 1.38
CA GLN A 245 27.07 -9.47 1.63
C GLN A 245 27.16 -10.53 2.75
N LEU A 246 27.20 -11.80 2.38
CA LEU A 246 27.31 -12.91 3.33
C LEU A 246 28.74 -13.02 3.88
N VAL A 247 28.87 -13.10 5.19
CA VAL A 247 30.16 -13.29 5.89
C VAL A 247 30.37 -14.79 6.12
N ASP A 248 31.36 -15.38 5.45
CA ASP A 248 31.76 -16.77 5.58
C ASP A 248 33.19 -16.85 6.12
N GLY A 249 33.34 -16.90 7.43
CA GLY A 249 34.62 -16.83 8.13
C GLY A 249 35.31 -15.47 7.92
N GLU A 250 36.47 -15.46 7.24
CA GLU A 250 37.23 -14.24 6.91
C GLU A 250 36.86 -13.65 5.52
N THR A 251 35.99 -14.33 4.77
CA THR A 251 35.61 -13.90 3.41
C THR A 251 34.18 -13.33 3.40
N VAL A 252 33.98 -12.32 2.54
CA VAL A 252 32.64 -11.76 2.29
C VAL A 252 32.29 -12.10 0.86
N ARG A 253 31.12 -12.74 0.66
CA ARG A 253 30.60 -13.10 -0.67
C ARG A 253 29.28 -12.39 -0.89
N GLU A 254 29.09 -11.90 -2.12
CA GLU A 254 27.81 -11.39 -2.55
C GLU A 254 26.94 -12.54 -3.05
N ILE A 255 25.72 -12.64 -2.50
CA ILE A 255 24.73 -13.63 -2.88
C ILE A 255 23.38 -12.95 -3.10
N PRO A 256 22.47 -13.54 -3.92
CA PRO A 256 21.09 -13.08 -4.01
C PRO A 256 20.42 -13.07 -2.62
N ALA A 257 19.66 -12.02 -2.31
CA ALA A 257 19.04 -11.88 -0.99
C ALA A 257 18.07 -13.02 -0.64
N GLY A 258 17.46 -13.66 -1.65
CA GLY A 258 16.57 -14.80 -1.47
C GLY A 258 17.27 -16.10 -1.08
N GLU A 259 18.59 -16.19 -1.24
CA GLU A 259 19.39 -17.37 -0.87
C GLU A 259 19.91 -17.31 0.58
N ALA A 260 19.80 -16.16 1.24
CA ALA A 260 20.20 -16.00 2.62
C ALA A 260 19.25 -16.73 3.58
N ASN A 261 19.80 -17.53 4.50
CA ASN A 261 19.05 -18.34 5.45
C ASN A 261 19.07 -17.76 6.85
N ILE A 262 18.13 -18.20 7.68
CA ILE A 262 18.12 -17.86 9.11
C ILE A 262 19.40 -18.37 9.78
N GLY A 263 20.08 -17.48 10.50
CA GLY A 263 21.34 -17.75 11.16
C GLY A 263 22.57 -17.29 10.37
N ASP A 264 22.45 -17.00 9.09
CA ASP A 264 23.51 -16.41 8.29
C ASP A 264 23.90 -15.03 8.83
N VAL A 265 25.17 -14.67 8.61
CA VAL A 265 25.71 -13.40 9.07
C VAL A 265 25.99 -12.51 7.86
N VAL A 266 25.38 -11.32 7.82
CA VAL A 266 25.51 -10.38 6.71
C VAL A 266 26.22 -9.12 7.15
N LEU A 267 27.05 -8.58 6.24
CA LEU A 267 27.78 -7.32 6.43
C LEU A 267 26.95 -6.16 5.88
N VAL A 268 26.79 -5.10 6.68
CA VAL A 268 26.11 -3.87 6.29
C VAL A 268 27.04 -2.69 6.49
N ARG A 269 27.45 -2.06 5.40
CA ARG A 269 28.38 -0.92 5.39
C ARG A 269 27.63 0.41 5.63
N PRO A 270 28.32 1.46 6.05
CA PRO A 270 27.74 2.81 6.04
C PRO A 270 27.24 3.18 4.64
N GLY A 271 26.01 3.65 4.55
CA GLY A 271 25.31 3.94 3.30
C GLY A 271 24.47 2.79 2.77
N ASP A 272 24.72 1.54 3.18
CA ASP A 272 23.96 0.38 2.74
C ASP A 272 22.59 0.32 3.43
N ARG A 273 21.61 -0.23 2.73
CA ARG A 273 20.34 -0.63 3.34
C ARG A 273 20.53 -1.95 4.08
N ILE A 274 19.90 -2.07 5.25
CA ILE A 274 19.82 -3.34 5.98
C ILE A 274 19.01 -4.31 5.13
N PRO A 275 19.62 -5.44 4.71
CA PRO A 275 18.97 -6.30 3.72
C PRO A 275 17.87 -7.18 4.30
N LEU A 276 18.05 -7.69 5.52
CA LEU A 276 17.17 -8.66 6.17
C LEU A 276 16.97 -8.29 7.63
N ASP A 277 15.83 -8.71 8.21
CA ASP A 277 15.57 -8.53 9.64
C ASP A 277 16.51 -9.42 10.44
N GLY A 278 17.14 -8.86 11.48
CA GLY A 278 18.10 -9.62 12.30
C GLY A 278 18.59 -8.90 13.54
N ILE A 279 19.61 -9.48 14.18
CA ILE A 279 20.25 -8.94 15.39
C ILE A 279 21.69 -8.54 15.07
N VAL A 280 22.11 -7.39 15.57
CA VAL A 280 23.51 -6.94 15.46
C VAL A 280 24.43 -7.87 16.28
N VAL A 281 25.36 -8.54 15.61
CA VAL A 281 26.36 -9.44 16.23
C VAL A 281 27.61 -8.66 16.60
N SER A 282 27.99 -7.66 15.78
CA SER A 282 29.12 -6.80 16.09
C SER A 282 28.98 -5.44 15.40
N GLY A 283 29.59 -4.43 16.00
CA GLY A 283 29.56 -3.07 15.54
C GLY A 283 28.57 -2.18 16.30
N SER A 284 28.68 -0.88 16.04
CA SER A 284 27.72 0.12 16.51
C SER A 284 27.55 1.19 15.45
N SER A 285 26.31 1.63 15.23
CA SER A 285 26.00 2.61 14.20
C SER A 285 24.75 3.41 14.55
N ARG A 286 24.43 4.37 13.69
CA ARG A 286 23.12 5.00 13.60
C ARG A 286 22.40 4.50 12.36
N ILE A 287 21.13 4.17 12.53
CA ILE A 287 20.28 3.66 11.46
C ILE A 287 19.21 4.71 11.16
N ASP A 288 19.14 5.13 9.91
CA ASP A 288 18.02 5.92 9.40
C ASP A 288 16.83 4.99 9.14
N THR A 289 15.80 5.12 9.94
CA THR A 289 14.57 4.34 9.83
C THR A 289 13.52 5.01 8.96
N ALA A 290 13.77 6.24 8.48
CA ALA A 290 12.82 7.02 7.71
C ALA A 290 12.23 6.29 6.48
N PRO A 291 12.98 5.46 5.73
CA PRO A 291 12.40 4.72 4.61
C PRO A 291 11.28 3.74 5.01
N ILE A 292 11.31 3.22 6.23
CA ILE A 292 10.34 2.25 6.75
C ILE A 292 9.32 2.91 7.67
N THR A 293 9.77 3.74 8.59
CA THR A 293 8.92 4.33 9.63
C THR A 293 8.46 5.75 9.30
N GLY A 294 9.16 6.46 8.43
CA GLY A 294 8.93 7.87 8.16
C GLY A 294 9.48 8.82 9.24
N GLU A 295 10.16 8.30 10.27
CA GLU A 295 10.76 9.12 11.34
C GLU A 295 12.12 9.67 10.90
N PRO A 296 12.33 11.01 10.92
CA PRO A 296 13.56 11.61 10.39
C PRO A 296 14.77 11.52 11.35
N VAL A 297 14.60 10.95 12.54
CA VAL A 297 15.66 10.90 13.55
C VAL A 297 16.33 9.51 13.53
N PRO A 298 17.61 9.40 13.17
CA PRO A 298 18.32 8.13 13.19
C PRO A 298 18.43 7.52 14.60
N VAL A 299 18.19 6.22 14.69
CA VAL A 299 18.25 5.43 15.92
C VAL A 299 19.65 4.87 16.10
N SER A 300 20.23 4.93 17.31
CA SER A 300 21.51 4.30 17.63
C SER A 300 21.30 2.81 17.92
N VAL A 301 22.15 1.97 17.33
CA VAL A 301 22.15 0.51 17.53
C VAL A 301 23.55 0.00 17.88
N ALA A 302 23.59 -1.04 18.71
CA ALA A 302 24.79 -1.71 19.18
C ALA A 302 24.62 -3.23 19.16
N GLU A 303 25.63 -3.95 19.57
CA GLU A 303 25.59 -5.41 19.68
C GLU A 303 24.43 -5.88 20.56
N GLY A 304 23.63 -6.82 20.07
CA GLY A 304 22.42 -7.35 20.70
C GLY A 304 21.12 -6.65 20.32
N ASP A 305 21.17 -5.47 19.66
CA ASP A 305 19.98 -4.78 19.21
C ASP A 305 19.40 -5.40 17.93
N SER A 306 18.07 -5.39 17.82
CA SER A 306 17.39 -5.85 16.62
C SER A 306 17.36 -4.75 15.56
N VAL A 307 17.52 -5.14 14.30
CA VAL A 307 17.47 -4.26 13.14
C VAL A 307 16.49 -4.79 12.10
N VAL A 308 15.88 -3.86 11.36
CA VAL A 308 14.80 -4.15 10.42
C VAL A 308 15.26 -3.86 8.99
N SER A 309 14.91 -4.75 8.07
CA SER A 309 15.22 -4.60 6.64
C SER A 309 14.64 -3.30 6.05
N GLY A 310 15.37 -2.71 5.09
CA GLY A 310 14.97 -1.48 4.42
C GLY A 310 15.41 -0.18 5.11
N CYS A 311 15.81 -0.21 6.38
CA CYS A 311 16.46 0.91 7.06
C CYS A 311 17.87 1.14 6.48
N VAL A 312 18.41 2.36 6.56
CA VAL A 312 19.74 2.71 6.03
C VAL A 312 20.76 2.83 7.15
N ASN A 313 21.85 2.12 7.05
CA ASN A 313 22.98 2.23 7.96
C ASN A 313 23.77 3.52 7.65
N THR A 314 24.04 4.39 8.65
CA THR A 314 24.61 5.74 8.35
C THR A 314 26.06 5.93 8.74
N THR A 315 26.55 5.34 9.82
CA THR A 315 27.86 5.75 10.40
C THR A 315 28.87 4.64 10.53
N GLY A 316 28.50 3.51 11.16
CA GLY A 316 29.42 2.41 11.47
C GLY A 316 29.14 1.17 10.63
N GLN A 317 30.13 0.30 10.45
CA GLN A 317 29.92 -1.01 9.86
C GLN A 317 29.21 -1.91 10.87
N LEU A 318 28.19 -2.63 10.42
CA LEU A 318 27.44 -3.58 11.22
C LEU A 318 27.56 -4.99 10.65
N THR A 319 27.59 -5.96 11.54
CA THR A 319 27.44 -7.38 11.20
C THR A 319 26.15 -7.86 11.81
N VAL A 320 25.22 -8.33 10.97
CA VAL A 320 23.84 -8.67 11.36
C VAL A 320 23.61 -10.16 11.14
N ARG A 321 23.13 -10.88 12.16
CA ARG A 321 22.66 -12.26 12.03
C ARG A 321 21.21 -12.26 11.61
N VAL A 322 20.91 -12.92 10.50
CA VAL A 322 19.57 -13.04 9.92
C VAL A 322 18.65 -13.82 10.84
N GLU A 323 17.51 -13.26 11.18
CA GLU A 323 16.44 -13.92 11.97
C GLU A 323 15.25 -14.32 11.12
N LYS A 324 15.01 -13.65 10.00
CA LYS A 324 13.90 -13.94 9.10
C LYS A 324 14.37 -14.04 7.65
N PRO A 325 13.83 -14.97 6.87
CA PRO A 325 14.12 -15.04 5.42
C PRO A 325 13.56 -13.80 4.71
N LEU A 326 14.02 -13.55 3.48
CA LEU A 326 13.55 -12.40 2.68
C LEU A 326 12.01 -12.37 2.54
N SER A 327 11.37 -13.52 2.38
CA SER A 327 9.91 -13.65 2.25
C SER A 327 9.13 -13.15 3.48
N GLU A 328 9.73 -13.20 4.67
CA GLU A 328 9.12 -12.76 5.93
C GLU A 328 9.71 -11.43 6.44
N SER A 329 10.67 -10.86 5.71
CA SER A 329 11.29 -9.59 6.08
C SER A 329 10.29 -8.43 6.08
N MET A 330 10.58 -7.38 6.86
CA MET A 330 9.70 -6.22 6.96
C MET A 330 9.45 -5.57 5.61
N VAL A 331 10.47 -5.45 4.77
CA VAL A 331 10.36 -4.88 3.42
C VAL A 331 9.39 -5.69 2.55
N THR A 332 9.49 -7.02 2.55
CA THR A 332 8.58 -7.89 1.81
C THR A 332 7.15 -7.79 2.34
N ARG A 333 6.97 -7.78 3.67
CA ARG A 333 5.64 -7.59 4.29
C ARG A 333 5.00 -6.24 3.93
N ILE A 334 5.78 -5.16 3.83
CA ILE A 334 5.31 -3.84 3.39
C ILE A 334 4.84 -3.92 1.93
N LEU A 335 5.67 -4.47 1.04
CA LEU A 335 5.34 -4.62 -0.37
C LEU A 335 4.09 -5.47 -0.56
N ASP A 336 4.01 -6.63 0.10
CA ASP A 336 2.85 -7.51 0.09
C ASP A 336 1.59 -6.81 0.57
N SER A 337 1.71 -5.99 1.62
CA SER A 337 0.59 -5.22 2.14
C SER A 337 0.08 -4.21 1.12
N VAL A 338 0.97 -3.52 0.40
CA VAL A 338 0.60 -2.55 -0.64
C VAL A 338 -0.01 -3.25 -1.85
N GLU A 339 0.58 -4.34 -2.31
CA GLU A 339 0.06 -5.12 -3.43
C GLU A 339 -1.30 -5.75 -3.11
N ASN A 340 -1.45 -6.38 -1.93
CA ASN A 340 -2.72 -6.94 -1.47
C ASN A 340 -3.78 -5.86 -1.23
N ALA A 341 -3.37 -4.68 -0.76
CA ALA A 341 -4.26 -3.56 -0.55
C ALA A 341 -4.83 -3.02 -1.88
N ALA A 342 -4.02 -3.00 -2.93
CA ALA A 342 -4.48 -2.63 -4.26
C ALA A 342 -5.54 -3.60 -4.81
N ALA A 343 -5.50 -4.88 -4.40
CA ALA A 343 -6.51 -5.88 -4.77
C ALA A 343 -7.88 -5.66 -4.10
N SER A 344 -7.94 -4.92 -2.99
CA SER A 344 -9.19 -4.66 -2.26
C SER A 344 -9.94 -3.48 -2.87
N LYS A 345 -10.94 -3.76 -3.71
CA LYS A 345 -11.71 -2.73 -4.44
C LYS A 345 -12.53 -1.84 -3.50
N PRO A 346 -12.38 -0.50 -3.56
CA PRO A 346 -13.20 0.44 -2.80
C PRO A 346 -14.70 0.39 -3.21
N LYS A 347 -15.58 0.84 -2.33
CA LYS A 347 -17.04 0.87 -2.62
C LYS A 347 -17.38 1.75 -3.82
N ILE A 348 -16.63 2.82 -4.03
CA ILE A 348 -16.79 3.72 -5.18
C ILE A 348 -16.51 2.98 -6.50
N ASP A 349 -15.51 2.10 -6.56
CA ASP A 349 -15.22 1.28 -7.74
C ASP A 349 -16.38 0.31 -8.05
N ARG A 350 -16.94 -0.33 -7.02
CA ARG A 350 -18.14 -1.16 -7.17
C ARG A 350 -19.35 -0.36 -7.65
N PHE A 351 -19.47 0.90 -7.22
CA PHE A 351 -20.51 1.82 -7.71
C PHE A 351 -20.32 2.11 -9.21
N ILE A 352 -19.10 2.42 -9.65
CA ILE A 352 -18.77 2.69 -11.04
C ILE A 352 -19.07 1.48 -11.92
N THR A 353 -18.67 0.29 -11.50
CA THR A 353 -18.96 -0.96 -12.24
C THR A 353 -20.46 -1.20 -12.35
N ARG A 354 -21.22 -0.95 -11.29
CA ARG A 354 -22.70 -1.05 -11.32
C ARG A 354 -23.33 0.03 -12.20
N PHE A 355 -22.80 1.25 -12.13
CA PHE A 355 -23.25 2.38 -12.97
C PHE A 355 -23.03 2.06 -14.45
N ALA A 356 -21.85 1.59 -14.85
CA ALA A 356 -21.55 1.22 -16.23
C ALA A 356 -22.54 0.16 -16.77
N ARG A 357 -22.89 -0.84 -15.96
CA ARG A 357 -23.84 -1.89 -16.32
C ARG A 357 -25.25 -1.37 -16.63
N VAL A 358 -25.68 -0.28 -15.97
CA VAL A 358 -26.99 0.34 -16.20
C VAL A 358 -26.91 1.42 -17.28
N TYR A 359 -25.84 2.19 -17.27
CA TYR A 359 -25.61 3.32 -18.16
C TYR A 359 -25.51 2.88 -19.63
N THR A 360 -24.73 1.84 -19.95
CA THR A 360 -24.48 1.41 -21.33
C THR A 360 -25.78 1.01 -22.09
N PRO A 361 -26.68 0.17 -21.54
CA PRO A 361 -27.95 -0.12 -22.21
C PRO A 361 -28.83 1.11 -22.43
N ILE A 362 -28.84 2.08 -21.50
CA ILE A 362 -29.62 3.31 -21.63
C ILE A 362 -29.08 4.15 -22.79
N VAL A 363 -27.76 4.28 -22.89
CA VAL A 363 -27.13 5.05 -23.97
C VAL A 363 -27.34 4.40 -25.32
N VAL A 364 -27.22 3.07 -25.42
CA VAL A 364 -27.52 2.35 -26.67
C VAL A 364 -28.99 2.54 -27.08
N GLY A 365 -29.91 2.46 -26.14
CA GLY A 365 -31.32 2.77 -26.39
C GLY A 365 -31.53 4.20 -26.87
N ALA A 366 -30.87 5.18 -26.26
CA ALA A 366 -30.91 6.57 -26.67
C ALA A 366 -30.32 6.77 -28.09
N ALA A 367 -29.21 6.11 -28.41
CA ALA A 367 -28.62 6.15 -29.76
C ALA A 367 -29.59 5.60 -30.82
N VAL A 368 -30.22 4.45 -30.56
CA VAL A 368 -31.22 3.86 -31.44
C VAL A 368 -32.41 4.82 -31.65
N LEU A 369 -32.90 5.44 -30.57
CA LEU A 369 -33.98 6.44 -30.67
C LEU A 369 -33.54 7.68 -31.47
N THR A 370 -32.28 8.14 -31.29
CA THR A 370 -31.70 9.26 -32.08
C THR A 370 -31.55 8.90 -33.56
N ALA A 371 -31.25 7.63 -33.87
CA ALA A 371 -31.20 7.19 -35.26
C ALA A 371 -32.58 7.13 -35.91
N ILE A 372 -33.61 6.65 -35.21
CA ILE A 372 -34.93 6.33 -35.78
C ILE A 372 -35.86 7.53 -35.78
N ILE A 373 -36.10 8.16 -34.62
CA ILE A 373 -37.15 9.18 -34.48
C ILE A 373 -36.91 10.42 -35.38
N PRO A 374 -35.72 11.05 -35.33
CA PRO A 374 -35.49 12.20 -36.20
C PRO A 374 -35.39 11.83 -37.66
N SER A 375 -34.91 10.65 -38.03
CA SER A 375 -34.88 10.19 -39.42
C SER A 375 -36.28 10.05 -40.02
N LEU A 376 -37.23 9.55 -39.22
CA LEU A 376 -38.65 9.46 -39.65
C LEU A 376 -39.29 10.84 -39.82
N VAL A 377 -38.86 11.84 -39.03
CA VAL A 377 -39.41 13.21 -39.11
C VAL A 377 -38.77 14.02 -40.22
N THR A 378 -37.44 13.93 -40.38
CA THR A 378 -36.68 14.78 -41.34
C THR A 378 -36.43 14.11 -42.68
N GLY A 379 -36.55 12.78 -42.77
CA GLY A 379 -36.20 11.99 -43.96
C GLY A 379 -34.70 11.78 -44.19
N ASP A 380 -33.83 12.35 -43.35
CA ASP A 380 -32.37 12.30 -43.49
C ASP A 380 -31.76 11.20 -42.62
N TRP A 381 -31.80 9.95 -43.10
CA TRP A 381 -31.26 8.79 -42.43
C TRP A 381 -29.73 8.85 -42.28
N GLY A 382 -29.03 9.37 -43.29
CA GLY A 382 -27.57 9.45 -43.26
C GLY A 382 -27.05 10.28 -42.08
N LYS A 383 -27.61 11.49 -41.95
CA LYS A 383 -27.26 12.42 -40.85
C LYS A 383 -27.53 11.82 -39.44
N TRP A 384 -28.73 11.27 -39.25
CA TRP A 384 -29.16 10.85 -37.92
C TRP A 384 -28.54 9.51 -37.49
N VAL A 385 -28.30 8.60 -38.46
CA VAL A 385 -27.52 7.38 -38.19
C VAL A 385 -26.07 7.75 -37.81
N TYR A 386 -25.45 8.67 -38.56
CA TYR A 386 -24.13 9.18 -38.22
C TYR A 386 -24.09 9.82 -36.80
N THR A 387 -25.06 10.68 -36.49
CA THR A 387 -25.17 11.29 -35.15
C THR A 387 -25.34 10.24 -34.04
N ALA A 388 -26.14 9.21 -34.30
CA ALA A 388 -26.32 8.11 -33.35
C ALA A 388 -25.04 7.29 -33.15
N LEU A 389 -24.28 7.02 -34.20
CA LEU A 389 -22.99 6.34 -34.14
C LEU A 389 -21.96 7.18 -33.36
N THR A 390 -21.90 8.50 -33.63
CA THR A 390 -21.07 9.44 -32.87
C THR A 390 -21.44 9.43 -31.39
N PHE A 391 -22.72 9.42 -31.06
CA PHE A 391 -23.23 9.35 -29.70
C PHE A 391 -22.82 8.03 -29.01
N LEU A 392 -22.82 6.90 -29.70
CA LEU A 392 -22.37 5.62 -29.21
C LEU A 392 -20.86 5.62 -28.86
N VAL A 393 -20.02 6.17 -29.73
CA VAL A 393 -18.58 6.29 -29.50
C VAL A 393 -18.29 7.11 -28.22
N MET A 394 -19.03 8.25 -28.06
CA MET A 394 -18.86 9.11 -26.88
C MET A 394 -19.27 8.45 -25.56
N SER A 395 -19.98 7.35 -25.60
CA SER A 395 -20.61 6.77 -24.39
C SER A 395 -19.72 5.86 -23.57
N CYS A 396 -18.49 5.52 -24.02
CA CYS A 396 -17.58 4.66 -23.24
C CYS A 396 -17.15 5.33 -21.92
N PRO A 397 -17.34 4.74 -20.75
CA PRO A 397 -16.90 5.32 -19.46
C PRO A 397 -15.43 5.01 -19.11
N CYS A 398 -14.51 4.89 -20.10
CA CYS A 398 -13.14 4.41 -19.95
C CYS A 398 -12.36 5.21 -18.89
N ALA A 399 -12.36 6.53 -18.99
CA ALA A 399 -11.70 7.42 -18.02
C ALA A 399 -12.17 7.21 -16.56
N LEU A 400 -13.44 6.84 -16.38
CA LEU A 400 -14.02 6.64 -15.07
C LEU A 400 -13.56 5.33 -14.43
N VAL A 401 -13.52 4.26 -15.22
CA VAL A 401 -13.19 2.91 -14.75
C VAL A 401 -11.72 2.82 -14.33
N LEU A 402 -10.83 3.55 -14.99
CA LEU A 402 -9.40 3.48 -14.77
C LEU A 402 -8.91 4.42 -13.67
N SER A 403 -9.42 5.65 -13.65
CA SER A 403 -8.86 6.72 -12.80
C SER A 403 -9.11 6.53 -11.31
N VAL A 404 -10.21 5.88 -10.94
CA VAL A 404 -10.57 5.71 -9.51
C VAL A 404 -9.72 4.66 -8.81
N PRO A 405 -9.56 3.43 -9.33
CA PRO A 405 -8.62 2.46 -8.74
C PRO A 405 -7.20 3.02 -8.63
N LEU A 406 -6.74 3.73 -9.68
CA LEU A 406 -5.42 4.34 -9.68
C LEU A 406 -5.25 5.40 -8.60
N ALA A 407 -6.28 6.22 -8.33
CA ALA A 407 -6.24 7.20 -7.24
C ALA A 407 -6.08 6.54 -5.87
N PHE A 408 -6.81 5.45 -5.60
CA PHE A 408 -6.66 4.70 -4.36
C PHE A 408 -5.31 4.00 -4.27
N PHE A 409 -4.81 3.44 -5.36
CA PHE A 409 -3.48 2.83 -5.40
C PHE A 409 -2.37 3.87 -5.10
N ALA A 410 -2.44 5.05 -5.73
CA ALA A 410 -1.54 6.16 -5.43
C ALA A 410 -1.64 6.62 -3.97
N GLY A 411 -2.85 6.63 -3.39
CA GLY A 411 -3.08 6.94 -1.98
C GLY A 411 -2.44 5.93 -1.02
N ILE A 412 -2.54 4.62 -1.33
CA ILE A 412 -1.91 3.54 -0.57
C ILE A 412 -0.39 3.71 -0.61
N GLY A 413 0.20 3.93 -1.79
CA GLY A 413 1.62 4.21 -1.94
C GLY A 413 2.09 5.45 -1.17
N ALA A 414 1.29 6.53 -1.17
CA ALA A 414 1.57 7.73 -0.38
C ALA A 414 1.52 7.50 1.14
N GLY A 415 0.65 6.59 1.59
CA GLY A 415 0.60 6.13 2.98
C GLY A 415 1.83 5.32 3.36
N SER A 416 2.19 4.34 2.52
CA SER A 416 3.35 3.47 2.73
C SER A 416 4.65 4.25 2.90
N LYS A 417 4.90 5.26 2.07
CA LYS A 417 6.05 6.18 2.21
C LYS A 417 6.14 6.88 3.58
N ARG A 418 5.09 6.87 4.37
CA ARG A 418 5.00 7.48 5.71
C ARG A 418 4.81 6.47 6.82
N GLY A 419 5.13 5.22 6.54
CA GLY A 419 4.95 4.14 7.50
C GLY A 419 3.49 3.87 7.84
N ILE A 420 2.54 4.16 6.94
CA ILE A 420 1.11 3.90 7.12
C ILE A 420 0.68 2.86 6.08
N LEU A 421 0.46 1.63 6.52
CA LEU A 421 0.05 0.54 5.66
C LEU A 421 -1.47 0.39 5.67
N PHE A 422 -2.11 0.66 4.54
CA PHE A 422 -3.53 0.37 4.32
C PHE A 422 -3.67 -1.03 3.73
N LYS A 423 -4.44 -1.90 4.37
CA LYS A 423 -4.69 -3.26 3.86
C LYS A 423 -5.74 -3.31 2.74
N GLY A 424 -6.17 -2.17 2.23
CA GLY A 424 -7.09 -2.12 1.11
C GLY A 424 -7.59 -0.73 0.73
N GLY A 425 -7.98 -0.56 -0.53
CA GLY A 425 -8.69 0.63 -0.99
C GLY A 425 -10.03 0.81 -0.26
N GLN A 426 -10.65 -0.29 0.17
CA GLN A 426 -11.87 -0.25 0.97
C GLN A 426 -11.62 0.34 2.36
N SER A 427 -10.53 -0.06 3.03
CA SER A 427 -10.14 0.48 4.34
C SER A 427 -9.80 1.97 4.23
N MET A 428 -9.09 2.38 3.17
CA MET A 428 -8.79 3.79 2.89
C MET A 428 -10.07 4.60 2.63
N GLU A 429 -11.02 4.08 1.85
CA GLU A 429 -12.31 4.74 1.62
C GLU A 429 -13.11 4.86 2.92
N ALA A 430 -13.17 3.80 3.74
CA ALA A 430 -13.84 3.82 5.04
C ALA A 430 -13.20 4.86 5.97
N MET A 431 -11.86 4.90 6.03
CA MET A 431 -11.11 5.88 6.82
C MET A 431 -11.44 7.33 6.43
N SER A 432 -11.66 7.62 5.15
CA SER A 432 -12.04 8.97 4.70
C SER A 432 -13.33 9.49 5.32
N LYS A 433 -14.21 8.59 5.76
CA LYS A 433 -15.56 8.86 6.31
C LYS A 433 -15.62 8.90 7.83
N ILE A 434 -14.51 8.63 8.51
CA ILE A 434 -14.42 8.57 9.98
C ILE A 434 -14.83 9.90 10.62
N LYS A 435 -15.65 9.81 11.67
CA LYS A 435 -16.15 10.90 12.51
C LYS A 435 -15.62 10.85 13.95
N ALA A 436 -15.31 9.65 14.44
CA ALA A 436 -14.76 9.45 15.77
C ALA A 436 -13.51 8.56 15.71
N VAL A 437 -12.47 8.90 16.47
CA VAL A 437 -11.29 8.08 16.70
C VAL A 437 -11.28 7.65 18.15
N ILE A 438 -11.32 6.35 18.35
CA ILE A 438 -11.31 5.70 19.65
C ILE A 438 -9.92 5.12 19.84
N MET A 439 -9.25 5.47 20.92
CA MET A 439 -7.88 5.06 21.22
C MET A 439 -7.85 4.22 22.48
N ASP A 440 -7.12 3.12 22.46
CA ASP A 440 -6.71 2.48 23.72
C ASP A 440 -5.71 3.38 24.45
N LYS A 441 -5.52 3.17 25.75
CA LYS A 441 -4.56 3.91 26.53
C LYS A 441 -3.16 3.33 26.38
N THR A 442 -2.99 2.08 26.81
CA THR A 442 -1.69 1.42 26.97
C THR A 442 -1.12 1.01 25.61
N GLY A 443 0.16 1.30 25.36
CA GLY A 443 0.82 0.99 24.07
C GLY A 443 0.37 1.89 22.90
N THR A 444 -0.80 2.53 23.00
CA THR A 444 -1.36 3.42 21.97
C THR A 444 -1.11 4.89 22.27
N ILE A 445 -1.70 5.46 23.34
CA ILE A 445 -1.45 6.85 23.79
C ILE A 445 -0.19 6.91 24.64
N THR A 446 0.07 5.86 25.42
CA THR A 446 1.24 5.71 26.24
C THR A 446 2.21 4.68 25.62
N LYS A 447 3.44 4.62 26.11
CA LYS A 447 4.47 3.71 25.60
C LYS A 447 4.27 2.25 26.04
N GLY A 448 3.52 2.01 27.11
CA GLY A 448 3.43 0.73 27.78
C GLY A 448 4.60 0.45 28.75
N ASP A 449 5.51 1.41 28.86
CA ASP A 449 6.70 1.31 29.69
C ASP A 449 6.47 2.03 31.03
N PHE A 450 6.56 1.30 32.13
CA PHE A 450 6.52 1.91 33.44
C PHE A 450 7.85 2.61 33.73
N THR A 451 7.79 3.87 34.14
CA THR A 451 8.99 4.64 34.50
C THR A 451 8.78 5.37 35.82
N VAL A 452 9.87 5.57 36.58
CA VAL A 452 9.85 6.37 37.80
C VAL A 452 9.70 7.84 37.41
N GLN A 453 8.49 8.39 37.59
CA GLN A 453 8.15 9.77 37.23
C GLN A 453 8.56 10.79 38.31
N LYS A 454 8.46 10.38 39.58
CA LYS A 454 8.73 11.26 40.72
C LYS A 454 9.23 10.45 41.92
N ILE A 455 10.15 11.07 42.65
CA ILE A 455 10.63 10.58 43.93
C ILE A 455 10.27 11.60 45.00
N VAL A 456 9.59 11.19 46.06
CA VAL A 456 9.21 12.03 47.19
C VAL A 456 9.84 11.51 48.45
N GLY A 457 10.79 12.25 49.04
CA GLY A 457 11.52 11.87 50.24
C GLY A 457 13.06 11.83 50.06
N GLY A 458 13.54 12.04 48.81
CA GLY A 458 14.98 12.09 48.50
C GLY A 458 15.44 11.00 47.55
N ASP A 459 16.53 11.24 46.82
CA ASP A 459 17.06 10.32 45.81
C ASP A 459 17.55 8.97 46.42
N GLU A 460 17.89 8.94 47.69
CA GLU A 460 18.26 7.73 48.44
C GLU A 460 17.16 6.69 48.44
N LEU A 461 15.88 7.09 48.31
CA LEU A 461 14.75 6.16 48.23
C LEU A 461 14.78 5.32 46.97
N LEU A 462 15.28 5.86 45.86
CA LEU A 462 15.42 5.10 44.62
C LEU A 462 16.46 3.99 44.79
N GLU A 463 17.59 4.29 45.44
CA GLU A 463 18.63 3.31 45.73
C GLU A 463 18.08 2.20 46.62
N ILE A 464 17.44 2.55 47.75
CA ILE A 464 16.84 1.58 48.69
C ILE A 464 15.80 0.68 47.96
N CYS A 465 14.90 1.27 47.16
CA CYS A 465 13.94 0.47 46.40
C CYS A 465 14.62 -0.44 45.39
N ALA A 466 15.60 0.06 44.65
CA ALA A 466 16.31 -0.72 43.65
C ALA A 466 17.12 -1.89 44.29
N ASP A 467 17.72 -1.66 45.49
CA ASP A 467 18.36 -2.70 46.24
C ASP A 467 17.37 -3.83 46.62
N CYS A 468 16.14 -3.48 46.99
CA CYS A 468 15.10 -4.45 47.32
C CYS A 468 14.52 -5.16 46.09
N GLU A 469 14.31 -4.44 44.99
CA GLU A 469 13.56 -4.90 43.83
C GLU A 469 14.42 -5.62 42.77
N GLN A 470 15.76 -5.64 42.91
CA GLN A 470 16.69 -6.17 41.90
C GLN A 470 16.51 -7.67 41.56
N GLN A 471 15.80 -8.43 42.40
CA GLN A 471 15.54 -9.86 42.17
C GLN A 471 14.10 -10.13 41.75
N SER A 472 13.23 -9.13 41.75
CA SER A 472 11.84 -9.26 41.32
C SER A 472 11.74 -9.14 39.80
N THR A 473 10.91 -9.99 39.18
CA THR A 473 10.58 -9.96 37.74
C THR A 473 9.35 -9.10 37.43
N HIS A 474 8.88 -8.35 38.41
CA HIS A 474 7.71 -7.50 38.23
C HIS A 474 8.06 -6.25 37.36
N PRO A 475 7.25 -5.82 36.38
CA PRO A 475 7.56 -4.67 35.53
C PRO A 475 7.84 -3.36 36.30
N ILE A 476 7.22 -3.18 37.46
CA ILE A 476 7.48 -2.06 38.37
C ILE A 476 8.90 -2.16 38.95
N ALA A 477 9.33 -3.33 39.37
CA ALA A 477 10.66 -3.58 39.89
C ALA A 477 11.73 -3.30 38.81
N GLU A 478 11.53 -3.84 37.61
CA GLU A 478 12.43 -3.57 36.47
C GLU A 478 12.58 -2.07 36.21
N SER A 479 11.47 -1.29 36.25
CA SER A 479 11.50 0.15 36.06
C SER A 479 12.28 0.90 37.13
N ILE A 480 12.21 0.46 38.39
CA ILE A 480 12.97 1.03 39.53
C ILE A 480 14.46 0.75 39.34
N VAL A 481 14.81 -0.51 39.06
CA VAL A 481 16.20 -0.94 38.84
C VAL A 481 16.81 -0.22 37.65
N ALA A 482 16.06 -0.07 36.52
CA ALA A 482 16.50 0.66 35.36
C ALA A 482 16.74 2.17 35.66
N ALA A 483 15.85 2.79 36.44
CA ALA A 483 16.01 4.18 36.85
C ALA A 483 17.23 4.41 37.75
N ALA A 484 17.55 3.47 38.62
CA ALA A 484 18.75 3.51 39.47
C ALA A 484 20.04 3.31 38.65
N LYS A 485 20.05 2.33 37.74
CA LYS A 485 21.17 2.11 36.80
C LYS A 485 21.44 3.30 35.90
N ALA A 486 20.40 3.95 35.37
CA ALA A 486 20.52 5.16 34.55
C ALA A 486 21.16 6.34 35.31
N ARG A 487 21.10 6.35 36.63
CA ARG A 487 21.78 7.32 37.52
C ARG A 487 23.15 6.83 38.02
N ASN A 488 23.66 5.70 37.50
CA ASN A 488 24.91 5.07 37.90
C ASN A 488 24.98 4.73 39.41
N MET A 489 23.85 4.33 40.01
CA MET A 489 23.81 3.88 41.39
C MET A 489 24.31 2.44 41.49
N GLU A 490 25.21 2.16 42.47
CA GLU A 490 25.68 0.81 42.75
C GLU A 490 24.66 0.07 43.61
N LEU A 491 24.08 -1.00 43.09
CA LEU A 491 23.06 -1.78 43.81
C LEU A 491 23.69 -2.76 44.80
N ARG A 492 23.21 -2.72 46.02
CA ARG A 492 23.62 -3.64 47.12
C ARG A 492 22.61 -4.78 47.21
N ARG A 493 23.10 -5.97 47.59
CA ARG A 493 22.21 -7.10 47.83
C ARG A 493 21.66 -7.04 49.26
N PRO A 494 20.33 -7.22 49.45
CA PRO A 494 19.74 -7.33 50.76
C PRO A 494 20.20 -8.59 51.49
N GLU A 495 20.35 -8.51 52.84
CA GLU A 495 20.71 -9.62 53.71
C GLU A 495 19.59 -10.66 53.78
N GLU A 496 18.36 -10.18 53.88
CA GLU A 496 17.13 -10.98 53.89
C GLU A 496 16.13 -10.31 52.94
N LEU A 497 15.36 -11.11 52.18
CA LEU A 497 14.34 -10.61 51.23
C LEU A 497 13.14 -11.54 51.24
N GLU A 498 11.95 -10.97 51.47
CA GLU A 498 10.66 -11.65 51.42
C GLU A 498 9.75 -10.90 50.47
N GLU A 499 9.34 -11.54 49.34
CA GLU A 499 8.35 -10.99 48.41
C GLU A 499 6.95 -11.36 48.87
N LEU A 500 6.14 -10.38 49.15
CA LEU A 500 4.75 -10.52 49.63
C LEU A 500 3.78 -10.27 48.46
N ALA A 501 3.26 -11.36 47.91
CA ALA A 501 2.45 -11.34 46.69
C ALA A 501 1.31 -10.29 46.77
N GLY A 502 1.30 -9.37 45.79
CA GLY A 502 0.31 -8.27 45.65
C GLY A 502 0.42 -7.17 46.69
N ARG A 503 1.49 -7.14 47.50
CA ARG A 503 1.73 -6.13 48.55
C ARG A 503 3.06 -5.38 48.36
N GLY A 504 4.15 -6.08 48.04
CA GLY A 504 5.48 -5.52 47.93
C GLY A 504 6.55 -6.41 48.49
N ILE A 505 7.68 -5.85 48.93
CA ILE A 505 8.85 -6.51 49.40
C ILE A 505 9.19 -6.04 50.84
N ARG A 506 9.51 -7.00 51.72
CA ARG A 506 10.17 -6.78 52.98
C ARG A 506 11.62 -7.23 52.83
N ALA A 507 12.55 -6.36 53.17
CA ALA A 507 13.98 -6.67 53.07
C ALA A 507 14.75 -6.15 54.25
N LYS A 508 15.99 -6.67 54.46
CA LYS A 508 16.92 -6.15 55.43
C LYS A 508 18.17 -5.63 54.71
N LEU A 509 18.42 -4.35 54.88
CA LEU A 509 19.55 -3.64 54.28
C LEU A 509 20.39 -2.97 55.39
N ASP A 510 21.68 -3.29 55.44
CA ASP A 510 22.62 -2.78 56.45
C ASP A 510 22.07 -2.90 57.89
N GLY A 511 21.45 -4.05 58.19
CA GLY A 511 20.84 -4.32 59.48
C GLY A 511 19.53 -3.63 59.79
N LYS A 512 18.97 -2.79 58.86
CA LYS A 512 17.69 -2.10 58.98
C LYS A 512 16.59 -2.84 58.22
N GLU A 513 15.41 -2.85 58.82
CA GLU A 513 14.21 -3.39 58.15
C GLU A 513 13.65 -2.37 57.14
N VAL A 514 13.49 -2.81 55.90
CA VAL A 514 12.96 -1.97 54.79
C VAL A 514 11.69 -2.60 54.23
N LEU A 515 10.65 -1.78 54.09
CA LEU A 515 9.40 -2.14 53.45
C LEU A 515 9.27 -1.29 52.18
N CYS A 516 9.15 -1.96 51.03
CA CYS A 516 8.89 -1.35 49.74
C CYS A 516 7.58 -1.93 49.15
N GLY A 517 6.49 -1.16 49.00
CA GLY A 517 5.26 -1.69 48.49
C GLY A 517 4.07 -0.76 48.57
N ASN A 518 2.87 -1.32 48.54
CA ASN A 518 1.64 -0.54 48.54
C ASN A 518 1.18 -0.15 49.96
N GLU A 519 0.12 0.66 50.09
CA GLU A 519 -0.43 1.13 51.38
C GLU A 519 -0.83 -0.02 52.30
N ARG A 520 -1.22 -1.19 51.77
CA ARG A 520 -1.59 -2.37 52.58
C ARG A 520 -0.39 -2.92 53.32
N LEU A 521 0.75 -3.05 52.65
CA LEU A 521 1.98 -3.55 53.29
C LEU A 521 2.38 -2.68 54.49
N LEU A 522 2.41 -1.36 54.28
CA LEU A 522 2.82 -0.43 55.35
C LEU A 522 1.80 -0.42 56.49
N THR A 523 0.48 -0.49 56.19
CA THR A 523 -0.56 -0.49 57.22
C THR A 523 -0.53 -1.78 58.06
N GLU A 524 -0.27 -2.94 57.47
CA GLU A 524 -0.15 -4.22 58.17
C GLU A 524 1.02 -4.19 59.17
N ASP A 525 2.11 -3.52 58.82
CA ASP A 525 3.26 -3.31 59.70
C ASP A 525 3.15 -2.06 60.60
N GLY A 526 1.97 -1.45 60.70
CA GLY A 526 1.68 -0.34 61.60
C GLY A 526 2.22 1.03 61.15
N VAL A 527 2.71 1.15 59.92
CA VAL A 527 3.26 2.38 59.38
C VAL A 527 2.19 3.17 58.67
N SER A 528 1.95 4.42 59.13
CA SER A 528 0.98 5.34 58.52
C SER A 528 1.62 6.13 57.38
N SER A 529 1.00 6.12 56.18
CA SER A 529 1.44 6.86 55.04
C SER A 529 0.45 7.99 54.66
N PRO A 530 0.91 9.15 54.19
CA PRO A 530 0.03 10.21 53.73
C PRO A 530 -0.69 9.83 52.44
N LYS A 531 -2.00 10.09 52.37
CA LYS A 531 -2.76 9.90 51.12
C LYS A 531 -2.39 10.96 50.12
N SER A 532 -1.88 10.54 48.98
CA SER A 532 -1.58 11.42 47.84
C SER A 532 -2.57 11.18 46.73
N LYS A 533 -3.04 12.24 46.05
CA LYS A 533 -3.92 12.20 44.87
C LYS A 533 -3.16 12.14 43.55
N GLU A 534 -1.84 11.97 43.60
CA GLU A 534 -1.03 11.88 42.36
C GLU A 534 -1.33 10.61 41.60
N TYR A 535 -1.40 10.74 40.31
CA TYR A 535 -1.61 9.63 39.37
C TYR A 535 -0.36 8.75 39.22
N GLY A 536 -0.54 7.45 39.30
CA GLY A 536 0.49 6.43 39.12
C GLY A 536 0.51 5.40 40.27
N THR A 537 1.24 4.32 40.03
CA THR A 537 1.51 3.32 41.08
C THR A 537 2.54 3.89 42.05
N LYS A 538 2.19 3.90 43.34
CA LYS A 538 3.07 4.38 44.38
C LYS A 538 3.73 3.19 45.05
N VAL A 539 5.05 3.14 45.02
CA VAL A 539 5.85 2.26 45.86
C VAL A 539 6.26 3.06 47.05
N LEU A 540 5.58 2.81 48.19
CA LEU A 540 5.83 3.46 49.47
C LEU A 540 7.03 2.78 50.13
N VAL A 541 7.87 3.57 50.79
CA VAL A 541 9.08 3.10 51.46
C VAL A 541 9.02 3.45 52.93
N ALA A 542 9.28 2.46 53.76
CA ALA A 542 9.49 2.64 55.19
C ALA A 542 10.81 1.93 55.62
N VAL A 543 11.52 2.54 56.55
CA VAL A 543 12.77 2.00 57.14
C VAL A 543 12.62 2.01 58.67
N ASP A 544 12.86 0.88 59.29
CA ASP A 544 12.69 0.64 60.73
C ASP A 544 11.34 1.14 61.27
N GLY A 545 10.26 0.86 60.54
CA GLY A 545 8.90 1.25 60.91
C GLY A 545 8.56 2.74 60.70
N VAL A 546 9.48 3.53 60.12
CA VAL A 546 9.24 4.97 59.82
C VAL A 546 9.09 5.21 58.36
N TYR A 547 7.97 5.81 57.97
CA TYR A 547 7.69 6.21 56.56
C TYR A 547 8.72 7.21 56.08
N GLN A 548 9.39 6.93 54.94
CA GLN A 548 10.44 7.78 54.36
C GLN A 548 9.95 8.54 53.12
N GLY A 549 8.99 7.98 52.36
CA GLY A 549 8.50 8.58 51.13
C GLY A 549 7.96 7.55 50.14
N TYR A 550 7.87 7.91 48.88
CA TYR A 550 7.39 7.04 47.82
C TYR A 550 8.03 7.31 46.46
N LEU A 551 8.08 6.30 45.64
CA LEU A 551 8.33 6.40 44.21
C LEU A 551 7.00 6.38 43.48
N LEU A 552 6.80 7.36 42.58
CA LEU A 552 5.63 7.42 41.70
C LEU A 552 6.02 6.83 40.34
N ILE A 553 5.39 5.74 39.99
CA ILE A 553 5.64 5.02 38.73
C ILE A 553 4.39 5.12 37.89
N ALA A 554 4.56 5.57 36.66
CA ALA A 554 3.45 5.67 35.70
C ALA A 554 3.93 5.35 34.29
N ASP A 555 2.97 4.95 33.46
CA ASP A 555 3.20 4.75 32.04
C ASP A 555 3.41 6.11 31.35
N THR A 556 4.40 6.18 30.47
CA THR A 556 4.82 7.44 29.83
C THR A 556 3.92 7.75 28.64
N ILE A 557 3.34 8.95 28.60
CA ILE A 557 2.60 9.44 27.43
C ILE A 557 3.58 9.60 26.25
N LYS A 558 3.20 9.08 25.07
CA LYS A 558 4.02 9.21 23.86
C LYS A 558 4.19 10.68 23.46
N THR A 559 5.40 11.01 23.02
CA THR A 559 5.72 12.34 22.51
C THR A 559 4.81 12.66 21.33
N GLY A 560 4.18 13.83 21.32
CA GLY A 560 3.28 14.24 20.22
C GLY A 560 1.81 13.80 20.36
N ALA A 561 1.45 12.96 21.33
CA ALA A 561 0.06 12.50 21.51
C ALA A 561 -0.94 13.67 21.70
N GLU A 562 -0.59 14.68 22.47
CA GLU A 562 -1.42 15.89 22.62
C GLU A 562 -1.63 16.62 21.29
N ASN A 563 -0.56 16.77 20.49
CA ASN A 563 -0.63 17.43 19.19
C ASN A 563 -1.50 16.61 18.21
N ALA A 564 -1.40 15.29 18.23
CA ALA A 564 -2.21 14.39 17.41
C ALA A 564 -3.70 14.52 17.75
N VAL A 565 -4.05 14.46 19.04
CA VAL A 565 -5.42 14.65 19.51
C VAL A 565 -5.97 16.04 19.15
N ARG A 566 -5.15 17.09 19.27
CA ARG A 566 -5.50 18.45 18.84
C ARG A 566 -5.77 18.50 17.34
N ALA A 567 -4.90 17.93 16.50
CA ALA A 567 -5.05 17.87 15.04
C ALA A 567 -6.32 17.13 14.61
N LEU A 568 -6.68 16.03 15.29
CA LEU A 568 -7.94 15.33 15.07
C LEU A 568 -9.15 16.21 15.38
N ARG A 569 -9.15 16.87 16.52
CA ARG A 569 -10.22 17.79 16.94
C ARG A 569 -10.37 18.96 15.97
N ASP A 570 -9.27 19.58 15.55
CA ASP A 570 -9.27 20.68 14.60
C ASP A 570 -9.78 20.25 13.21
N SER A 571 -9.66 18.96 12.89
CA SER A 571 -10.23 18.32 11.69
C SER A 571 -11.71 17.91 11.83
N GLY A 572 -12.36 18.28 12.97
CA GLY A 572 -13.76 17.95 13.26
C GLY A 572 -14.00 16.46 13.60
N ILE A 573 -12.97 15.78 14.14
CA ILE A 573 -13.05 14.38 14.57
C ILE A 573 -13.11 14.33 16.08
N GLU A 574 -14.07 13.58 16.60
CA GLU A 574 -14.17 13.34 18.04
C GLU A 574 -13.18 12.27 18.48
N THR A 575 -12.56 12.49 19.63
CA THR A 575 -11.59 11.56 20.23
C THR A 575 -12.16 10.98 21.52
N VAL A 576 -12.09 9.66 21.66
CA VAL A 576 -12.58 8.89 22.80
C VAL A 576 -11.49 7.96 23.28
N MET A 577 -11.36 7.76 24.59
CA MET A 577 -10.45 6.77 25.16
C MET A 577 -11.25 5.59 25.70
N LEU A 578 -10.87 4.35 25.32
CA LEU A 578 -11.38 3.13 25.94
C LEU A 578 -10.21 2.39 26.58
N THR A 579 -10.31 2.05 27.87
CA THR A 579 -9.23 1.35 28.57
C THR A 579 -9.75 0.37 29.61
N GLY A 580 -9.00 -0.70 29.88
CA GLY A 580 -9.22 -1.60 31.01
C GLY A 580 -8.72 -1.07 32.35
N ASP A 581 -7.92 0.03 32.33
CA ASP A 581 -7.31 0.61 33.53
C ASP A 581 -8.32 1.31 34.42
N ALA A 582 -7.88 1.61 35.65
CA ALA A 582 -8.64 2.36 36.62
C ALA A 582 -9.02 3.77 36.12
N GLU A 583 -10.19 4.26 36.52
CA GLU A 583 -10.75 5.52 36.07
C GLU A 583 -9.83 6.73 36.35
N GLU A 584 -9.18 6.75 37.53
CA GLU A 584 -8.26 7.82 37.91
C GLU A 584 -7.06 7.91 36.93
N SER A 585 -6.52 6.75 36.54
CA SER A 585 -5.44 6.60 35.56
C SER A 585 -5.85 7.13 34.18
N ALA A 586 -6.99 6.67 33.72
CA ALA A 586 -7.52 7.03 32.41
C ALA A 586 -7.83 8.53 32.30
N MET A 587 -8.44 9.11 33.34
CA MET A 587 -8.79 10.53 33.39
C MET A 587 -7.55 11.44 33.42
N ALA A 588 -6.47 11.02 34.12
CA ALA A 588 -5.22 11.78 34.17
C ALA A 588 -4.54 11.82 32.79
N VAL A 589 -4.42 10.68 32.10
CA VAL A 589 -3.84 10.61 30.75
C VAL A 589 -4.71 11.38 29.75
N ALA A 590 -6.02 11.18 29.78
CA ALA A 590 -6.95 11.88 28.91
C ALA A 590 -6.89 13.41 29.08
N GLY A 591 -6.81 13.88 30.33
CA GLY A 591 -6.65 15.31 30.64
C GLY A 591 -5.34 15.89 30.09
N ALA A 592 -4.24 15.13 30.18
CA ALA A 592 -2.93 15.55 29.66
C ALA A 592 -2.90 15.65 28.12
N VAL A 593 -3.60 14.74 27.41
CA VAL A 593 -3.63 14.76 25.93
C VAL A 593 -4.84 15.52 25.35
N GLY A 594 -5.81 15.93 26.17
CA GLY A 594 -6.97 16.70 25.77
C GLY A 594 -8.16 15.89 25.24
N ILE A 595 -8.24 14.59 25.58
CA ILE A 595 -9.41 13.74 25.31
C ILE A 595 -10.49 14.02 26.36
N ARG A 596 -11.74 14.24 25.91
CA ARG A 596 -12.85 14.61 26.77
C ARG A 596 -13.73 13.45 27.21
N GLU A 597 -13.86 12.43 26.37
CA GLU A 597 -14.69 11.27 26.63
C GLU A 597 -13.83 10.07 26.95
N VAL A 598 -14.02 9.49 28.14
CA VAL A 598 -13.22 8.39 28.67
C VAL A 598 -14.14 7.32 29.21
N HIS A 599 -13.87 6.07 28.87
CA HIS A 599 -14.51 4.91 29.46
C HIS A 599 -13.42 3.97 29.98
N ALA A 600 -13.35 3.86 31.28
CA ALA A 600 -12.34 3.11 32.02
C ALA A 600 -12.89 1.82 32.65
N GLY A 601 -12.01 0.94 33.10
CA GLY A 601 -12.36 -0.32 33.77
C GLY A 601 -13.07 -1.33 32.88
N LEU A 602 -12.86 -1.27 31.56
CA LEU A 602 -13.59 -2.07 30.58
C LEU A 602 -12.90 -3.43 30.35
N LEU A 603 -13.70 -4.49 30.40
CA LEU A 603 -13.29 -5.79 29.84
C LEU A 603 -13.30 -5.76 28.30
N PRO A 604 -12.57 -6.65 27.61
CA PRO A 604 -12.50 -6.65 26.13
C PRO A 604 -13.88 -6.68 25.45
N GLN A 605 -14.82 -7.47 25.96
CA GLN A 605 -16.19 -7.55 25.44
C GLN A 605 -16.96 -6.23 25.64
N GLN A 606 -16.71 -5.53 26.75
CA GLN A 606 -17.33 -4.24 27.04
C GLN A 606 -16.74 -3.13 26.18
N LYS A 607 -15.43 -3.20 25.81
CA LYS A 607 -14.82 -2.30 24.82
C LYS A 607 -15.56 -2.39 23.49
N LEU A 608 -15.83 -3.61 23.00
CA LEU A 608 -16.56 -3.82 21.74
C LEU A 608 -18.00 -3.26 21.81
N ALA A 609 -18.73 -3.53 22.88
CA ALA A 609 -20.09 -3.00 23.05
C ALA A 609 -20.09 -1.46 23.10
N ARG A 610 -19.09 -0.87 23.75
CA ARG A 610 -18.94 0.59 23.81
C ARG A 610 -18.59 1.19 22.44
N LEU A 611 -17.70 0.56 21.68
CA LEU A 611 -17.41 0.93 20.30
C LEU A 611 -18.69 0.98 19.47
N GLN A 612 -19.55 -0.05 19.55
CA GLN A 612 -20.83 -0.09 18.82
C GLN A 612 -21.75 1.07 19.20
N SER A 613 -21.87 1.38 20.49
CA SER A 613 -22.66 2.52 20.97
C SER A 613 -22.12 3.87 20.46
N ILE A 614 -20.81 4.03 20.39
CA ILE A 614 -20.17 5.25 19.83
C ILE A 614 -20.46 5.35 18.33
N ARG A 615 -20.39 4.24 17.59
CA ARG A 615 -20.74 4.21 16.16
C ARG A 615 -22.18 4.63 15.90
N GLU A 616 -23.11 4.17 16.71
CA GLU A 616 -24.53 4.53 16.58
C GLU A 616 -24.78 6.02 16.85
N THR A 617 -24.06 6.61 17.80
CA THR A 617 -24.28 8.01 18.24
C THR A 617 -23.49 9.02 17.43
N LYS A 618 -22.25 8.70 17.07
CA LYS A 618 -21.30 9.63 16.43
C LYS A 618 -21.06 9.35 14.94
N GLY A 619 -21.44 8.17 14.46
CA GLY A 619 -21.22 7.71 13.09
C GLY A 619 -19.96 6.86 12.95
N ALA A 620 -19.41 6.76 11.75
CA ALA A 620 -18.26 5.88 11.46
C ALA A 620 -17.09 6.14 12.42
N ALA A 621 -16.63 5.06 13.06
CA ALA A 621 -15.59 5.12 14.09
C ALA A 621 -14.38 4.25 13.73
N MET A 622 -13.20 4.81 13.98
CA MET A 622 -11.91 4.13 13.94
C MET A 622 -11.52 3.73 15.35
N PHE A 623 -11.01 2.52 15.52
CA PHE A 623 -10.37 2.08 16.76
C PHE A 623 -8.87 1.93 16.54
N VAL A 624 -8.07 2.45 17.47
CA VAL A 624 -6.60 2.37 17.47
C VAL A 624 -6.16 1.63 18.73
N GLY A 625 -5.44 0.52 18.55
CA GLY A 625 -4.93 -0.32 19.64
C GLY A 625 -3.62 -1.01 19.25
N ASP A 626 -2.99 -1.70 20.21
CA ASP A 626 -1.71 -2.39 20.00
C ASP A 626 -1.73 -3.84 20.53
N GLY A 627 -2.68 -4.20 21.38
CA GLY A 627 -2.70 -5.48 22.11
C GLY A 627 -3.50 -6.59 21.45
N ILE A 628 -3.15 -7.84 21.81
CA ILE A 628 -3.94 -9.04 21.43
C ILE A 628 -5.38 -8.92 21.92
N ASN A 629 -5.60 -8.31 23.09
CA ASN A 629 -6.92 -8.11 23.66
C ASN A 629 -7.81 -7.17 22.84
N ASP A 630 -7.24 -6.37 21.99
CA ASP A 630 -7.93 -5.39 21.15
C ASP A 630 -8.32 -5.95 19.76
N ALA A 631 -7.83 -7.12 19.37
CA ALA A 631 -8.13 -7.72 18.06
C ALA A 631 -9.66 -7.83 17.77
N PRO A 632 -10.52 -8.22 18.72
CA PRO A 632 -11.97 -8.23 18.47
C PRO A 632 -12.56 -6.83 18.28
N VAL A 633 -11.99 -5.81 18.94
CA VAL A 633 -12.43 -4.41 18.82
C VAL A 633 -11.98 -3.79 17.51
N LEU A 634 -10.73 -4.09 17.09
CA LEU A 634 -10.16 -3.72 15.79
C LEU A 634 -11.03 -4.26 14.65
N ALA A 635 -11.35 -5.56 14.68
CA ALA A 635 -12.20 -6.19 13.67
C ALA A 635 -13.66 -5.68 13.69
N GLY A 636 -14.14 -5.20 14.83
CA GLY A 636 -15.50 -4.68 15.01
C GLY A 636 -15.69 -3.21 14.64
N ALA A 637 -14.61 -2.46 14.41
CA ALA A 637 -14.63 -1.06 14.03
C ALA A 637 -14.98 -0.86 12.54
N ASP A 638 -15.33 0.36 12.11
CA ASP A 638 -15.44 0.69 10.69
C ASP A 638 -14.05 0.72 10.04
N VAL A 639 -13.02 1.06 10.83
CA VAL A 639 -11.60 0.93 10.50
C VAL A 639 -10.86 0.55 11.78
N GLY A 640 -10.27 -0.63 11.81
CA GLY A 640 -9.35 -1.04 12.85
C GLY A 640 -7.93 -0.61 12.48
N ALA A 641 -7.20 0.02 13.41
CA ALA A 641 -5.82 0.42 13.20
C ALA A 641 -4.91 -0.11 14.31
N ALA A 642 -3.85 -0.81 13.92
CA ALA A 642 -2.84 -1.32 14.87
C ALA A 642 -1.60 -0.44 14.86
N MET A 643 -0.98 -0.27 16.05
CA MET A 643 0.35 0.33 16.18
C MET A 643 1.41 -0.71 15.83
N GLY A 644 2.52 -0.30 15.20
CA GLY A 644 3.58 -1.21 14.74
C GLY A 644 4.34 -1.95 15.84
N SER A 645 4.29 -1.42 17.07
CA SER A 645 4.76 -2.12 18.28
C SER A 645 3.76 -3.16 18.80
N GLY A 646 2.60 -3.29 18.17
CA GLY A 646 1.53 -4.17 18.61
C GLY A 646 1.82 -5.64 18.34
N ALA A 647 1.04 -6.50 18.99
CA ALA A 647 1.10 -7.95 18.79
C ALA A 647 0.68 -8.34 17.36
N ASP A 648 1.26 -9.38 16.80
CA ASP A 648 0.97 -9.87 15.44
C ASP A 648 -0.53 -10.10 15.22
N ALA A 649 -1.25 -10.62 16.20
CA ALA A 649 -2.70 -10.81 16.12
C ALA A 649 -3.48 -9.49 15.96
N ALA A 650 -3.03 -8.39 16.59
CA ALA A 650 -3.62 -7.07 16.42
C ALA A 650 -3.31 -6.51 15.03
N ILE A 651 -2.06 -6.69 14.58
CA ILE A 651 -1.64 -6.31 13.24
C ILE A 651 -2.46 -7.07 12.19
N GLU A 652 -2.68 -8.37 12.38
CA GLU A 652 -3.47 -9.18 11.42
C GLU A 652 -4.94 -8.75 11.37
N ALA A 653 -5.55 -8.45 12.51
CA ALA A 653 -6.96 -8.04 12.60
C ALA A 653 -7.24 -6.61 12.11
N ALA A 654 -6.21 -5.76 12.00
CA ALA A 654 -6.37 -4.36 11.64
C ALA A 654 -6.55 -4.15 10.13
N ASP A 655 -7.27 -3.10 9.75
CA ASP A 655 -7.40 -2.58 8.37
C ASP A 655 -6.25 -1.67 7.98
N VAL A 656 -5.62 -1.02 8.97
CA VAL A 656 -4.50 -0.10 8.81
C VAL A 656 -3.45 -0.41 9.86
N VAL A 657 -2.19 -0.39 9.46
CA VAL A 657 -1.05 -0.58 10.39
C VAL A 657 -0.17 0.66 10.35
N PHE A 658 0.08 1.24 11.50
CA PHE A 658 1.07 2.31 11.67
C PHE A 658 2.41 1.66 12.01
N MET A 659 3.37 1.70 11.11
CA MET A 659 4.71 1.10 11.30
C MET A 659 5.47 1.74 12.46
N THR A 660 5.19 3.01 12.73
CA THR A 660 5.68 3.72 13.91
C THR A 660 4.72 3.55 15.07
N SER A 661 5.26 3.65 16.28
CA SER A 661 4.42 3.80 17.47
C SER A 661 3.94 5.24 17.71
N ASP A 662 4.13 6.16 16.74
CA ASP A 662 3.74 7.58 16.89
C ASP A 662 2.24 7.77 16.63
N VAL A 663 1.58 8.39 17.59
CA VAL A 663 0.15 8.76 17.48
C VAL A 663 -0.11 9.79 16.37
N ALA A 664 0.90 10.54 15.96
CA ALA A 664 0.80 11.53 14.87
C ALA A 664 0.50 10.88 13.50
N ALA A 665 0.75 9.58 13.34
CA ALA A 665 0.37 8.81 12.15
C ALA A 665 -1.16 8.78 11.93
N VAL A 666 -1.96 8.82 13.00
CA VAL A 666 -3.44 8.77 12.92
C VAL A 666 -4.04 9.95 12.15
N PRO A 667 -3.78 11.23 12.52
CA PRO A 667 -4.28 12.36 11.74
C PRO A 667 -3.68 12.43 10.33
N GLN A 668 -2.46 11.93 10.10
CA GLN A 668 -1.86 11.86 8.77
C GLN A 668 -2.60 10.86 7.87
N ALA A 669 -2.90 9.66 8.36
CA ALA A 669 -3.65 8.65 7.63
C ALA A 669 -5.04 9.15 7.21
N LEU A 670 -5.75 9.81 8.12
CA LEU A 670 -7.05 10.43 7.83
C LEU A 670 -6.95 11.53 6.76
N ARG A 671 -5.89 12.33 6.78
CA ARG A 671 -5.63 13.37 5.78
C ARG A 671 -5.40 12.75 4.40
N ILE A 672 -4.52 11.74 4.31
CA ILE A 672 -4.23 11.02 3.06
C ILE A 672 -5.51 10.40 2.51
N SER A 673 -6.27 9.68 3.33
CA SER A 673 -7.50 9.01 2.92
C SER A 673 -8.57 9.99 2.41
N ARG A 674 -8.77 11.12 3.09
CA ARG A 674 -9.70 12.18 2.67
C ARG A 674 -9.26 12.85 1.38
N GLN A 675 -7.96 13.08 1.19
CA GLN A 675 -7.41 13.65 -0.04
C GLN A 675 -7.59 12.68 -1.21
N THR A 676 -7.28 11.40 -1.03
CA THR A 676 -7.45 10.34 -2.03
C THR A 676 -8.92 10.25 -2.47
N ALA A 677 -9.84 10.14 -1.52
CA ALA A 677 -11.27 10.10 -1.83
C ALA A 677 -11.76 11.36 -2.56
N ARG A 678 -11.25 12.55 -2.20
CA ARG A 678 -11.58 13.81 -2.87
C ARG A 678 -11.10 13.81 -4.32
N ILE A 679 -9.87 13.36 -4.59
CA ILE A 679 -9.31 13.30 -5.94
C ILE A 679 -10.06 12.27 -6.77
N ALA A 680 -10.37 11.11 -6.23
CA ALA A 680 -11.21 10.11 -6.91
C ALA A 680 -12.58 10.71 -7.32
N TRP A 681 -13.26 11.43 -6.43
CA TRP A 681 -14.52 12.11 -6.75
C TRP A 681 -14.35 13.25 -7.75
N GLN A 682 -13.24 14.01 -7.70
CA GLN A 682 -12.94 15.03 -8.72
C GLN A 682 -12.84 14.41 -10.12
N ASN A 683 -12.15 13.28 -10.25
CA ASN A 683 -12.04 12.55 -11.51
C ASN A 683 -13.41 12.09 -12.01
N VAL A 684 -14.24 11.51 -11.13
CA VAL A 684 -15.60 11.06 -11.47
C VAL A 684 -16.44 12.24 -11.99
N VAL A 685 -16.49 13.33 -11.24
CA VAL A 685 -17.30 14.50 -11.61
C VAL A 685 -16.79 15.15 -12.89
N PHE A 686 -15.47 15.30 -13.03
CA PHE A 686 -14.85 15.88 -14.21
C PHE A 686 -15.14 15.04 -15.47
N ALA A 687 -14.90 13.72 -15.40
CA ALA A 687 -15.14 12.81 -16.52
C ALA A 687 -16.61 12.81 -16.94
N LEU A 688 -17.55 12.76 -15.99
CA LEU A 688 -18.99 12.80 -16.32
C LEU A 688 -19.42 14.15 -16.87
N ALA A 689 -18.91 15.27 -16.38
CA ALA A 689 -19.25 16.60 -16.83
C ALA A 689 -18.77 16.84 -18.28
N VAL A 690 -17.50 16.51 -18.58
CA VAL A 690 -16.97 16.63 -19.95
C VAL A 690 -17.73 15.72 -20.91
N LYS A 691 -18.00 14.48 -20.49
CA LYS A 691 -18.77 13.52 -21.28
C LYS A 691 -20.15 14.00 -21.61
N LEU A 692 -20.90 14.53 -20.64
CA LEU A 692 -22.21 15.10 -20.86
C LEU A 692 -22.15 16.29 -21.83
N ALA A 693 -21.13 17.17 -21.67
CA ALA A 693 -20.96 18.32 -22.58
C ALA A 693 -20.69 17.89 -24.04
N VAL A 694 -19.77 16.90 -24.21
CA VAL A 694 -19.42 16.37 -25.53
C VAL A 694 -20.64 15.66 -26.18
N MET A 695 -21.40 14.89 -25.39
CA MET A 695 -22.65 14.25 -25.88
C MET A 695 -23.67 15.28 -26.34
N ILE A 696 -23.87 16.38 -25.62
CA ILE A 696 -24.78 17.47 -26.03
C ILE A 696 -24.29 18.12 -27.32
N LEU A 697 -22.98 18.40 -27.43
CA LEU A 697 -22.38 18.94 -28.66
C LEU A 697 -22.55 17.99 -29.85
N GLY A 698 -22.42 16.68 -29.63
CA GLY A 698 -22.67 15.65 -30.64
C GLY A 698 -24.11 15.64 -31.13
N LEU A 699 -25.09 15.70 -30.23
CA LEU A 699 -26.51 15.79 -30.58
C LEU A 699 -26.87 17.08 -31.36
N CYS A 700 -26.15 18.18 -31.05
CA CYS A 700 -26.29 19.45 -31.79
C CYS A 700 -25.59 19.44 -33.17
N GLY A 701 -24.84 18.37 -33.52
CA GLY A 701 -24.13 18.22 -34.78
C GLY A 701 -22.80 18.98 -34.87
N TYR A 702 -22.25 19.42 -33.74
CA TYR A 702 -20.96 20.14 -33.65
C TYR A 702 -19.74 19.25 -33.37
N ALA A 703 -19.93 17.98 -33.10
CA ALA A 703 -18.82 17.05 -32.81
C ALA A 703 -18.73 15.97 -33.89
N SER A 704 -17.52 15.75 -34.41
CA SER A 704 -17.17 14.57 -35.21
C SER A 704 -16.83 13.37 -34.34
N MET A 705 -16.90 12.16 -34.91
CA MET A 705 -16.61 10.93 -34.18
C MET A 705 -15.16 10.90 -33.62
N TRP A 706 -14.15 11.27 -34.43
CA TRP A 706 -12.76 11.26 -34.01
C TRP A 706 -12.46 12.34 -32.95
N LEU A 707 -13.11 13.51 -33.00
CA LEU A 707 -12.98 14.53 -31.94
C LEU A 707 -13.52 14.01 -30.60
N ALA A 708 -14.56 13.22 -30.65
CA ALA A 708 -15.15 12.59 -29.49
C ALA A 708 -14.20 11.60 -28.82
N VAL A 709 -13.48 10.79 -29.61
CA VAL A 709 -12.46 9.85 -29.12
C VAL A 709 -11.28 10.59 -28.49
N ILE A 710 -10.77 11.64 -29.13
CA ILE A 710 -9.70 12.48 -28.59
C ILE A 710 -10.12 13.09 -27.25
N ALA A 711 -11.36 13.57 -27.14
CA ALA A 711 -11.86 14.14 -25.89
C ALA A 711 -11.91 13.07 -24.77
N ASP A 712 -12.35 11.85 -25.07
CA ASP A 712 -12.44 10.76 -24.08
C ASP A 712 -11.05 10.33 -23.57
N SER A 713 -10.10 10.05 -24.49
CA SER A 713 -8.72 9.70 -24.15
C SER A 713 -8.00 10.85 -23.43
N GLY A 714 -8.24 12.09 -23.84
CA GLY A 714 -7.67 13.27 -23.16
C GLY A 714 -8.18 13.42 -21.72
N VAL A 715 -9.46 13.15 -21.48
CA VAL A 715 -10.03 13.13 -20.13
C VAL A 715 -9.43 12.00 -19.29
N ALA A 716 -9.28 10.80 -19.87
CA ALA A 716 -8.65 9.68 -19.17
C ALA A 716 -7.23 10.03 -18.72
N LEU A 717 -6.40 10.58 -19.62
CA LEU A 717 -5.04 11.01 -19.31
C LEU A 717 -5.00 12.08 -18.20
N LEU A 718 -5.87 13.09 -18.27
CA LEU A 718 -5.94 14.14 -17.24
C LEU A 718 -6.35 13.56 -15.88
N CYS A 719 -7.28 12.61 -15.84
CA CYS A 719 -7.67 11.92 -14.61
C CYS A 719 -6.55 11.07 -14.02
N VAL A 720 -5.76 10.38 -14.87
CA VAL A 720 -4.56 9.64 -14.45
C VAL A 720 -3.54 10.59 -13.83
N LEU A 721 -3.22 11.69 -14.50
CA LEU A 721 -2.29 12.71 -13.99
C LEU A 721 -2.77 13.34 -12.66
N ASN A 722 -4.08 13.59 -12.54
CA ASN A 722 -4.64 14.07 -11.28
C ASN A 722 -4.53 13.05 -10.14
N SER A 723 -4.63 11.76 -10.45
CA SER A 723 -4.46 10.66 -9.47
C SER A 723 -3.01 10.58 -8.98
N ILE A 724 -2.02 10.66 -9.86
CA ILE A 724 -0.60 10.65 -9.51
C ILE A 724 -0.22 11.82 -8.58
N ARG A 725 -0.90 12.95 -8.67
CA ARG A 725 -0.68 14.13 -7.80
C ARG A 725 -0.76 13.80 -6.31
N ILE A 726 -1.46 12.72 -5.93
CA ILE A 726 -1.54 12.26 -4.53
C ILE A 726 -0.14 11.95 -3.97
N LEU A 727 0.74 11.34 -4.76
CA LEU A 727 2.10 10.97 -4.33
C LEU A 727 2.97 12.19 -4.01
N TYR A 728 2.73 13.33 -4.68
CA TYR A 728 3.54 14.53 -4.56
C TYR A 728 2.94 15.56 -3.59
N ASN A 729 1.62 15.72 -3.54
CA ASN A 729 0.96 16.76 -2.71
C ASN A 729 0.85 16.42 -1.22
N THR A 730 1.19 15.20 -0.81
CA THR A 730 1.20 14.82 0.62
C THR A 730 2.48 15.26 1.34
N ILE A 731 3.37 16.00 0.66
CA ILE A 731 4.68 16.43 1.21
C ILE A 731 4.58 17.73 2.03
N SER A 732 3.45 18.46 2.01
CA SER A 732 3.26 19.71 2.78
C SER A 732 2.33 19.54 3.97
#